data_ded55c7319586bbc9bd416fc3acfc956
#
_entry.id   ded55c7319586bbc9bd416fc3acfc956
#
_cell.length_a   1.000
_cell.length_b   1.000
_cell.length_c   1.000
_cell.angle_alpha   90.00
_cell.angle_beta   90.00
_cell.angle_gamma   90.00
#
_symmetry.space_group_name_H-M   'P 1'
#
loop_
_entity.id
_entity.type
_entity.pdbx_description
1 polymer ?
#
loop_
_entity_poly.entity_id
_entity_poly.type
_entity_poly.pdbx_seq_one_letter_code
_entity_poly.pdbx_strand_id
1 'polypeptide(L)'
;MNNDVNKKIKLFCIILFFIAGILLPSFISIKKVMQKTVSSKMYDLDVVEELVAGSKLEEDIFIPKNIKRYGLMFATYERKNKGKIKIEIIQKGKIYTEILDVSKIENNKYYYLKLNLKNLKSGEPARLRIEGIDGEKGTSVSMQRTSDIIYGELIQNGVPTGKSLTHNIVFYELNSTVKGQIVLLIFSIGLFFLALKLTNNEEKNNKKLYLITVLLVFCLVSIKAPVLTFKAEPYAEQIFNFLNNGRKFNFFQNLVIMDAGYLPLFQRLIALFIIKMGLNTGITSYIMSNASVIVVGMMVSVFTLSYYKKYGNRLYRFLISLIFGVFNILPYTETHTFIDFGYMCIILIFFIALLDFQKIEIKRYICLMILVFLLCLSKSHTIVLFPICILIQILLWKILSKREKIFLNIICITSLIQMIYILNHKNVWAQNDLESKVSFLDVINIGTHQIVQQFINLIYPGIAPNQEILNYNLFFLVVLIFLISVIIYLFFKIKNKESLLLVVLIGIIFGVSYLNVVTKMWKDNNGLWTNALGSINSRHAALIKISYILIFLFLPFCIKQLELKFKNEKKDSIEKKSEIFLAIIIIMLIFRYSSITNDDIYRYDNIFSDWKIYSKFYETGKYTIPIEPYIISEKMKLNYISQKTRTPSVMVLNGEKFYPKEIENLEKINELVLPKPLNIEFLYVKRVRDYNFDKVKLVGFDKDNNIIMEVLQLNKNSKGSIGFKIDSPKEIYKISFITESNRTAYVYPEVIIGEPLN
;
A
#
# COMPACT_ATOMS: atom_id res chain seq x y z
N MET A 1 -9.20 46.13 11.46
CA MET A 1 -9.50 44.87 12.18
C MET A 1 -9.69 43.65 11.24
N ASN A 2 -10.33 43.77 10.09
CA ASN A 2 -10.64 42.61 9.23
C ASN A 2 -9.42 41.97 8.53
N ASN A 3 -8.39 42.73 8.13
CA ASN A 3 -7.22 42.18 7.43
C ASN A 3 -6.32 41.31 8.33
N ASP A 4 -6.29 41.60 9.61
CA ASP A 4 -5.43 40.91 10.57
C ASP A 4 -5.97 39.51 10.94
N VAL A 5 -7.29 39.38 11.03
CA VAL A 5 -7.97 38.08 11.28
C VAL A 5 -7.76 37.14 10.09
N ASN A 6 -7.86 37.63 8.84
CA ASN A 6 -7.63 36.82 7.66
C ASN A 6 -6.17 36.36 7.54
N LYS A 7 -5.20 37.19 7.91
CA LYS A 7 -3.79 36.79 7.96
C LYS A 7 -3.56 35.69 9.01
N LYS A 8 -4.19 35.80 10.19
CA LYS A 8 -4.07 34.78 11.26
C LYS A 8 -4.69 33.44 10.83
N ILE A 9 -5.88 33.44 10.24
CA ILE A 9 -6.54 32.20 9.74
C ILE A 9 -5.66 31.54 8.65
N LYS A 10 -5.18 32.33 7.70
CA LYS A 10 -4.32 31.84 6.61
C LYS A 10 -3.02 31.22 7.16
N LEU A 11 -2.37 31.90 8.10
CA LEU A 11 -1.18 31.39 8.77
C LEU A 11 -1.48 30.11 9.56
N PHE A 12 -2.59 30.05 10.26
CA PHE A 12 -3.03 28.87 10.98
C PHE A 12 -3.22 27.67 10.03
N CYS A 13 -3.91 27.85 8.88
CA CYS A 13 -4.09 26.79 7.88
C CYS A 13 -2.75 26.29 7.33
N ILE A 14 -1.80 27.18 7.05
CA ILE A 14 -0.47 26.82 6.57
C ILE A 14 0.30 26.01 7.62
N ILE A 15 0.31 26.47 8.85
CA ILE A 15 0.99 25.78 9.98
C ILE A 15 0.36 24.41 10.20
N LEU A 16 -0.97 24.33 10.25
CA LEU A 16 -1.69 23.09 10.45
C LEU A 16 -1.39 22.10 9.33
N PHE A 17 -1.44 22.54 8.06
CA PHE A 17 -1.11 21.69 6.93
C PHE A 17 0.35 21.22 6.98
N PHE A 18 1.28 22.10 7.33
CA PHE A 18 2.68 21.75 7.46
C PHE A 18 2.92 20.69 8.54
N ILE A 19 2.37 20.90 9.71
CA ILE A 19 2.54 19.96 10.83
C ILE A 19 1.84 18.65 10.54
N ALA A 20 0.54 18.68 10.25
CA ALA A 20 -0.29 17.49 10.20
C ALA A 20 -0.35 16.83 8.82
N GLY A 21 -0.11 17.56 7.74
CA GLY A 21 -0.05 17.00 6.37
C GLY A 21 1.34 16.58 5.92
N ILE A 22 2.40 17.22 6.41
CA ILE A 22 3.79 16.96 5.99
C ILE A 22 4.60 16.31 7.11
N LEU A 23 4.79 17.00 8.24
CA LEU A 23 5.74 16.54 9.26
C LEU A 23 5.28 15.27 9.94
N LEU A 24 4.11 15.29 10.56
CA LEU A 24 3.63 14.18 11.38
C LEU A 24 3.52 12.85 10.59
N PRO A 25 2.88 12.80 9.41
CA PRO A 25 2.84 11.57 8.63
C PRO A 25 4.22 11.08 8.18
N SER A 26 5.11 11.99 7.82
CA SER A 26 6.48 11.63 7.44
C SER A 26 7.27 11.05 8.61
N PHE A 27 7.18 11.66 9.79
CA PHE A 27 7.82 11.12 11.00
C PHE A 27 7.25 9.76 11.41
N ILE A 28 5.93 9.57 11.31
CA ILE A 28 5.29 8.28 11.57
C ILE A 28 5.82 7.23 10.60
N SER A 29 5.89 7.54 9.31
CA SER A 29 6.42 6.62 8.29
C SER A 29 7.87 6.27 8.56
N ILE A 30 8.74 7.27 8.75
CA ILE A 30 10.16 7.07 9.04
C ILE A 30 10.34 6.21 10.30
N LYS A 31 9.61 6.53 11.38
CA LYS A 31 9.66 5.76 12.64
C LYS A 31 9.24 4.31 12.43
N LYS A 32 8.16 4.05 11.68
CA LYS A 32 7.70 2.70 11.38
C LYS A 32 8.73 1.91 10.56
N VAL A 33 9.36 2.53 9.56
CA VAL A 33 10.41 1.87 8.75
C VAL A 33 11.68 1.63 9.57
N MET A 34 12.04 2.58 10.46
CA MET A 34 13.16 2.40 11.38
C MET A 34 12.91 1.28 12.38
N GLN A 35 11.69 1.19 12.90
CA GLN A 35 11.33 0.20 13.90
C GLN A 35 11.23 -1.16 13.24
N LYS A 36 12.06 -2.09 13.70
CA LYS A 36 12.02 -3.49 13.32
C LYS A 36 11.57 -4.31 14.51
N THR A 37 10.74 -5.29 14.23
CA THR A 37 10.27 -6.24 15.24
C THR A 37 10.61 -7.64 14.75
N VAL A 38 11.36 -8.37 15.56
CA VAL A 38 11.56 -9.79 15.40
C VAL A 38 10.68 -10.45 16.43
N SER A 39 9.73 -11.25 15.98
CA SER A 39 8.78 -11.95 16.83
C SER A 39 8.72 -13.41 16.40
N SER A 40 8.74 -14.30 17.36
CA SER A 40 8.47 -15.72 17.10
C SER A 40 7.11 -15.87 16.46
N LYS A 41 7.00 -16.77 15.49
CA LYS A 41 5.70 -17.15 14.95
C LYS A 41 4.99 -18.04 15.97
N MET A 42 3.71 -17.79 16.16
CA MET A 42 2.88 -18.50 17.11
C MET A 42 2.26 -19.77 16.49
N TYR A 43 3.06 -20.54 15.75
CA TYR A 43 2.64 -21.86 15.31
C TYR A 43 3.02 -22.88 16.37
N ASP A 44 2.25 -23.92 16.55
CA ASP A 44 2.54 -25.04 17.46
C ASP A 44 2.99 -24.60 18.87
N LEU A 45 2.36 -23.56 19.41
CA LEU A 45 2.64 -23.09 20.76
C LEU A 45 2.39 -24.19 21.77
N ASP A 46 3.38 -24.49 22.58
CA ASP A 46 3.24 -25.26 23.80
C ASP A 46 3.97 -24.53 24.94
N VAL A 47 3.97 -25.11 26.09
CA VAL A 47 4.58 -24.53 27.30
C VAL A 47 5.71 -25.39 27.82
N VAL A 48 6.73 -24.74 28.37
CA VAL A 48 7.72 -25.48 29.20
C VAL A 48 7.08 -25.91 30.52
N GLU A 49 7.75 -26.77 31.29
CA GLU A 49 7.34 -27.03 32.64
C GLU A 49 7.31 -25.78 33.51
N GLU A 50 6.50 -25.78 34.55
CA GLU A 50 6.42 -24.65 35.48
C GLU A 50 7.80 -24.30 36.05
N LEU A 51 8.07 -22.99 36.13
CA LEU A 51 9.33 -22.46 36.67
C LEU A 51 9.34 -22.53 38.20
N VAL A 52 9.50 -23.74 38.73
CA VAL A 52 9.61 -23.99 40.16
C VAL A 52 11.04 -23.69 40.67
N ALA A 53 11.22 -23.66 41.97
CA ALA A 53 12.54 -23.45 42.56
C ALA A 53 13.59 -24.42 42.00
N GLY A 54 14.70 -23.89 41.47
CA GLY A 54 15.78 -24.65 40.83
C GLY A 54 15.58 -25.02 39.36
N SER A 55 14.42 -24.80 38.76
CA SER A 55 14.24 -25.01 37.33
C SER A 55 15.05 -24.00 36.52
N LYS A 56 15.63 -24.44 35.40
CA LYS A 56 16.53 -23.62 34.58
C LYS A 56 16.25 -23.77 33.11
N LEU A 57 16.07 -22.61 32.43
CA LEU A 57 15.97 -22.51 31.01
C LEU A 57 17.16 -21.71 30.48
N GLU A 58 17.77 -22.16 29.39
CA GLU A 58 18.86 -21.46 28.72
C GLU A 58 18.64 -21.46 27.22
N GLU A 59 18.95 -20.35 26.59
CA GLU A 59 18.86 -20.18 25.13
C GLU A 59 19.93 -19.22 24.65
N ASP A 60 20.64 -19.58 23.59
CA ASP A 60 21.55 -18.65 22.91
C ASP A 60 20.73 -17.66 22.10
N ILE A 61 20.96 -16.37 22.36
CA ILE A 61 20.21 -15.27 21.74
C ILE A 61 21.17 -14.32 21.09
N PHE A 62 20.62 -13.43 20.28
CA PHE A 62 21.37 -12.38 19.65
C PHE A 62 20.78 -11.02 20.00
N ILE A 63 21.64 -10.05 20.32
CA ILE A 63 21.26 -8.68 20.68
C ILE A 63 21.40 -7.79 19.45
N PRO A 64 20.30 -7.38 18.78
CA PRO A 64 20.36 -6.53 17.61
C PRO A 64 20.89 -5.13 17.98
N LYS A 65 21.46 -4.44 16.98
CA LYS A 65 21.87 -3.03 17.17
C LYS A 65 20.65 -2.17 17.49
N ASN A 66 20.84 -1.22 18.41
CA ASN A 66 19.79 -0.27 18.81
C ASN A 66 18.51 -0.95 19.33
N ILE A 67 18.67 -2.02 20.12
CA ILE A 67 17.55 -2.68 20.76
C ILE A 67 16.77 -1.71 21.64
N LYS A 68 15.44 -1.76 21.53
CA LYS A 68 14.51 -0.93 22.30
C LYS A 68 13.81 -1.70 23.40
N ARG A 69 13.35 -2.92 23.06
CA ARG A 69 12.60 -3.81 23.97
C ARG A 69 12.93 -5.25 23.66
N TYR A 70 12.95 -6.07 24.70
CA TYR A 70 13.07 -7.52 24.61
C TYR A 70 11.91 -8.14 25.37
N GLY A 71 11.02 -8.80 24.68
CA GLY A 71 9.82 -9.42 25.24
C GLY A 71 9.90 -10.95 25.22
N LEU A 72 9.42 -11.55 26.29
CA LEU A 72 9.24 -12.99 26.47
C LEU A 72 7.77 -13.26 26.79
N MET A 73 7.21 -14.35 26.29
CA MET A 73 5.82 -14.71 26.54
C MET A 73 5.70 -15.79 27.60
N PHE A 74 4.81 -15.54 28.54
CA PHE A 74 4.55 -16.45 29.65
C PHE A 74 3.13 -17.03 29.58
N ALA A 75 2.97 -18.24 30.11
CA ALA A 75 1.70 -18.90 30.33
C ALA A 75 1.39 -18.93 31.84
N THR A 76 0.31 -18.27 32.23
CA THR A 76 -0.14 -18.18 33.62
C THR A 76 -1.25 -19.17 33.94
N TYR A 77 -1.73 -19.93 32.95
CA TYR A 77 -2.86 -20.86 33.07
C TYR A 77 -4.16 -20.16 33.56
N GLU A 78 -4.30 -18.87 33.24
CA GLU A 78 -5.44 -18.02 33.67
C GLU A 78 -5.63 -17.91 35.17
N ARG A 79 -4.58 -18.19 35.94
CA ARG A 79 -4.57 -18.13 37.42
C ARG A 79 -3.60 -17.06 37.92
N LYS A 80 -3.75 -16.69 39.18
CA LYS A 80 -2.83 -15.77 39.85
C LYS A 80 -1.64 -16.60 40.39
N ASN A 81 -0.52 -16.52 39.71
CA ASN A 81 0.68 -17.28 40.08
C ASN A 81 1.43 -16.62 41.25
N LYS A 82 2.29 -17.39 41.90
CA LYS A 82 3.10 -16.96 43.05
C LYS A 82 4.56 -17.35 42.81
N GLY A 83 5.47 -16.59 43.43
CA GLY A 83 6.90 -16.83 43.36
C GLY A 83 7.63 -15.80 42.52
N LYS A 84 8.91 -15.99 42.40
CA LYS A 84 9.84 -15.14 41.65
C LYS A 84 10.67 -15.97 40.69
N ILE A 85 11.01 -15.36 39.56
CA ILE A 85 11.95 -15.89 38.58
C ILE A 85 13.10 -14.91 38.40
N LYS A 86 14.29 -15.42 38.13
CA LYS A 86 15.47 -14.64 37.78
C LYS A 86 15.70 -14.78 36.27
N ILE A 87 15.77 -13.66 35.57
CA ILE A 87 16.08 -13.59 34.15
C ILE A 87 17.43 -12.92 33.98
N GLU A 88 18.35 -13.59 33.33
CA GLU A 88 19.70 -13.13 33.09
C GLU A 88 20.03 -13.10 31.60
N ILE A 89 20.66 -12.02 31.14
CA ILE A 89 21.33 -12.00 29.86
C ILE A 89 22.82 -11.95 30.09
N ILE A 90 23.51 -12.97 29.63
CA ILE A 90 24.95 -13.19 29.85
C ILE A 90 25.65 -12.87 28.52
N GLN A 91 26.55 -11.88 28.52
CA GLN A 91 27.29 -11.50 27.33
C GLN A 91 28.75 -11.17 27.69
N LYS A 92 29.71 -11.90 27.12
CA LYS A 92 31.14 -11.70 27.34
C LYS A 92 31.52 -11.66 28.85
N GLY A 93 30.97 -12.55 29.63
CA GLY A 93 31.22 -12.64 31.07
C GLY A 93 30.48 -11.58 31.93
N LYS A 94 29.78 -10.64 31.34
CA LYS A 94 28.90 -9.73 32.07
C LYS A 94 27.51 -10.30 32.18
N ILE A 95 26.90 -10.15 33.35
CA ILE A 95 25.57 -10.67 33.66
C ILE A 95 24.65 -9.45 33.92
N TYR A 96 23.54 -9.45 33.24
CA TYR A 96 22.45 -8.43 33.39
C TYR A 96 21.25 -9.18 33.94
N THR A 97 20.84 -8.86 35.17
CA THR A 97 19.82 -9.61 35.90
C THR A 97 18.56 -8.81 36.17
N GLU A 98 17.42 -9.45 36.00
CA GLU A 98 16.10 -8.96 36.44
C GLU A 98 15.43 -10.03 37.28
N ILE A 99 14.90 -9.66 38.46
CA ILE A 99 14.06 -10.54 39.28
C ILE A 99 12.62 -10.12 39.06
N LEU A 100 11.80 -11.04 38.57
CA LEU A 100 10.41 -10.83 38.23
C LEU A 100 9.48 -11.56 39.17
N ASP A 101 8.56 -10.83 39.78
CA ASP A 101 7.44 -11.39 40.54
C ASP A 101 6.38 -11.90 39.55
N VAL A 102 6.15 -13.22 39.55
CA VAL A 102 5.26 -13.86 38.57
C VAL A 102 3.79 -13.49 38.76
N SER A 103 3.38 -12.92 39.88
CA SER A 103 2.01 -12.43 40.12
C SER A 103 1.64 -11.24 39.24
N LYS A 104 2.64 -10.59 38.64
CA LYS A 104 2.50 -9.40 37.75
C LYS A 104 2.46 -9.76 36.27
N ILE A 105 2.54 -11.04 35.93
CA ILE A 105 2.58 -11.51 34.55
C ILE A 105 1.15 -11.77 34.07
N GLU A 106 0.86 -11.31 32.84
CA GLU A 106 -0.40 -11.59 32.16
C GLU A 106 -0.30 -12.80 31.25
N ASN A 107 -1.39 -13.60 31.20
CA ASN A 107 -1.43 -14.83 30.40
C ASN A 107 -1.29 -14.55 28.90
N ASN A 108 -0.39 -15.30 28.24
CA ASN A 108 -0.16 -15.26 26.80
C ASN A 108 0.13 -13.85 26.25
N LYS A 109 0.70 -12.97 27.10
CA LYS A 109 1.19 -11.66 26.69
C LYS A 109 2.69 -11.56 26.83
N TYR A 110 3.31 -10.73 25.99
CA TYR A 110 4.73 -10.43 26.08
C TYR A 110 5.04 -9.56 27.30
N TYR A 111 5.85 -10.08 28.19
CA TYR A 111 6.51 -9.29 29.23
C TYR A 111 7.80 -8.72 28.67
N TYR A 112 7.96 -7.41 28.69
CA TYR A 112 9.16 -6.73 28.23
C TYR A 112 10.14 -6.52 29.37
N LEU A 113 11.34 -7.06 29.22
CA LEU A 113 12.40 -6.98 30.22
C LEU A 113 12.74 -5.52 30.55
N LYS A 114 12.90 -5.23 31.83
CA LYS A 114 13.30 -3.92 32.36
C LYS A 114 14.81 -3.73 32.46
N LEU A 115 15.58 -4.68 31.97
CA LEU A 115 17.02 -4.63 31.91
C LEU A 115 17.49 -3.38 31.13
N ASN A 116 18.64 -2.81 31.55
CA ASN A 116 19.28 -1.75 30.78
C ASN A 116 19.95 -2.32 29.52
N LEU A 117 19.15 -2.57 28.50
CA LEU A 117 19.56 -3.18 27.25
C LEU A 117 20.62 -2.35 26.48
N LYS A 118 20.77 -1.05 26.82
CA LYS A 118 21.78 -0.18 26.21
C LYS A 118 23.22 -0.56 26.59
N ASN A 119 23.39 -1.23 27.70
CA ASN A 119 24.70 -1.69 28.17
C ASN A 119 25.14 -2.99 27.50
N LEU A 120 24.24 -3.67 26.80
CA LEU A 120 24.57 -4.85 26.03
C LEU A 120 25.32 -4.46 24.77
N LYS A 121 26.36 -5.20 24.43
CA LYS A 121 27.07 -5.05 23.15
C LYS A 121 26.15 -5.47 22.00
N SER A 122 25.71 -4.51 21.25
CA SER A 122 24.84 -4.76 20.12
C SER A 122 25.62 -5.40 18.96
N GLY A 123 25.00 -6.36 18.31
CA GLY A 123 25.60 -7.08 17.21
C GLY A 123 26.37 -8.33 17.63
N GLU A 124 26.21 -8.80 18.87
CA GLU A 124 26.94 -9.94 19.39
C GLU A 124 26.00 -10.98 20.03
N PRO A 125 26.41 -12.25 20.05
CA PRO A 125 25.67 -13.30 20.72
C PRO A 125 25.66 -13.09 22.25
N ALA A 126 24.60 -13.55 22.88
CA ALA A 126 24.41 -13.57 24.31
C ALA A 126 23.66 -14.85 24.70
N ARG A 127 23.68 -15.22 25.99
CA ARG A 127 22.88 -16.31 26.50
C ARG A 127 21.80 -15.76 27.44
N LEU A 128 20.56 -16.10 27.12
CA LEU A 128 19.42 -15.91 28.01
C LEU A 128 19.37 -17.09 28.99
N ARG A 129 19.26 -16.77 30.27
CA ARG A 129 19.06 -17.75 31.33
C ARG A 129 17.88 -17.32 32.17
N ILE A 130 16.99 -18.26 32.48
CA ILE A 130 15.82 -18.03 33.32
C ILE A 130 15.78 -19.11 34.37
N GLU A 131 15.70 -18.71 35.64
CA GLU A 131 15.73 -19.62 36.79
C GLU A 131 14.54 -19.37 37.72
N GLY A 132 13.84 -20.42 38.13
CA GLY A 132 12.85 -20.33 39.19
C GLY A 132 13.54 -20.18 40.55
N ILE A 133 13.13 -19.16 41.32
CA ILE A 133 13.75 -18.87 42.62
C ILE A 133 13.02 -19.63 43.75
N ASP A 134 11.72 -19.39 43.88
CA ASP A 134 10.88 -19.83 45.01
C ASP A 134 9.48 -20.27 44.56
N GLY A 135 9.28 -20.54 43.27
CA GLY A 135 8.02 -21.04 42.73
C GLY A 135 7.76 -22.50 43.12
N GLU A 136 6.50 -22.85 43.36
CA GLU A 136 6.04 -24.20 43.64
C GLU A 136 5.21 -24.76 42.48
N LYS A 137 5.22 -26.08 42.30
CA LYS A 137 4.42 -26.76 41.29
C LYS A 137 2.91 -26.52 41.54
N GLY A 138 2.18 -26.20 40.47
CA GLY A 138 0.75 -25.87 40.55
C GLY A 138 0.46 -24.40 40.83
N THR A 139 1.47 -23.58 41.20
CA THR A 139 1.29 -22.14 41.47
C THR A 139 2.28 -21.24 40.72
N SER A 140 3.34 -21.83 40.13
CA SER A 140 4.29 -21.02 39.37
C SER A 140 3.86 -20.80 37.91
N VAL A 141 4.62 -19.99 37.17
CA VAL A 141 4.39 -19.65 35.80
C VAL A 141 5.18 -20.58 34.87
N SER A 142 4.67 -20.77 33.66
CA SER A 142 5.43 -21.40 32.56
C SER A 142 5.77 -20.34 31.49
N MET A 143 6.59 -20.75 30.54
CA MET A 143 6.87 -19.92 29.36
C MET A 143 6.38 -20.60 28.10
N GLN A 144 5.92 -19.76 27.15
CA GLN A 144 5.55 -20.23 25.82
C GLN A 144 6.79 -20.54 25.00
N ARG A 145 6.77 -21.68 24.31
CA ARG A 145 7.80 -22.09 23.35
C ARG A 145 7.18 -22.46 22.01
N THR A 146 7.97 -22.46 20.97
CA THR A 146 7.55 -22.71 19.59
C THR A 146 8.65 -23.42 18.81
N SER A 147 8.29 -24.15 17.76
CA SER A 147 9.25 -24.69 16.78
C SER A 147 9.92 -23.57 15.94
N ASP A 148 9.42 -22.31 16.01
CA ASP A 148 10.06 -21.17 15.37
C ASP A 148 11.33 -20.73 16.09
N ILE A 149 12.46 -21.46 15.94
CA ILE A 149 13.77 -21.13 16.52
C ILE A 149 14.34 -19.89 15.83
N ILE A 150 14.26 -18.73 16.49
CA ILE A 150 14.78 -17.47 15.92
C ILE A 150 16.29 -17.37 16.06
N TYR A 151 16.82 -17.82 17.18
CA TYR A 151 18.24 -17.70 17.54
C TYR A 151 18.88 -19.02 17.86
N GLY A 152 18.59 -19.59 19.02
CA GLY A 152 19.11 -20.83 19.51
C GLY A 152 18.01 -21.79 19.95
N GLU A 153 18.38 -23.00 20.15
CA GLU A 153 17.50 -24.01 20.74
C GLU A 153 17.41 -23.83 22.25
N LEU A 154 16.21 -23.94 22.77
CA LEU A 154 15.95 -23.90 24.21
C LEU A 154 16.51 -25.15 24.89
N ILE A 155 17.34 -24.95 25.90
CA ILE A 155 17.86 -25.98 26.79
C ILE A 155 17.08 -25.89 28.10
N GLN A 156 16.35 -26.95 28.47
CA GLN A 156 15.57 -27.03 29.71
C GLN A 156 16.27 -28.02 30.66
N ASN A 157 16.71 -27.53 31.81
CA ASN A 157 17.43 -28.33 32.82
C ASN A 157 18.61 -29.14 32.23
N GLY A 158 19.33 -28.55 31.28
CA GLY A 158 20.46 -29.17 30.59
C GLY A 158 20.11 -30.03 29.37
N VAL A 159 18.83 -30.23 29.05
CA VAL A 159 18.38 -31.04 27.91
C VAL A 159 17.87 -30.15 26.78
N PRO A 160 18.37 -30.30 25.54
CA PRO A 160 17.83 -29.62 24.37
C PRO A 160 16.37 -30.03 24.09
N THR A 161 15.53 -29.09 23.69
CA THR A 161 14.08 -29.31 23.53
C THR A 161 13.60 -29.39 22.10
N GLY A 162 14.44 -29.06 21.09
CA GLY A 162 14.04 -28.93 19.70
C GLY A 162 13.19 -27.68 19.42
N LYS A 163 12.98 -26.82 20.41
CA LYS A 163 12.12 -25.63 20.36
C LYS A 163 12.85 -24.39 20.87
N SER A 164 12.26 -23.22 20.73
CA SER A 164 12.77 -21.94 21.21
C SER A 164 11.69 -21.25 22.04
N LEU A 165 12.08 -20.43 22.99
CA LEU A 165 11.14 -19.50 23.65
C LEU A 165 10.50 -18.56 22.67
N THR A 166 9.30 -18.08 22.99
CA THR A 166 8.66 -17.05 22.16
C THR A 166 9.25 -15.69 22.49
N HIS A 167 9.84 -15.07 21.48
CA HIS A 167 10.50 -13.78 21.58
C HIS A 167 9.72 -12.69 20.86
N ASN A 168 9.81 -11.46 21.37
CA ASN A 168 9.40 -10.25 20.68
C ASN A 168 10.44 -9.13 20.89
N ILE A 169 11.25 -8.90 19.89
CA ILE A 169 12.38 -7.98 20.01
C ILE A 169 12.14 -6.78 19.11
N VAL A 170 12.13 -5.61 19.71
CA VAL A 170 11.94 -4.33 19.00
C VAL A 170 13.26 -3.56 19.00
N PHE A 171 13.73 -3.16 17.85
CA PHE A 171 14.96 -2.38 17.67
C PHE A 171 14.81 -1.35 16.54
N TYR A 172 15.73 -0.40 16.48
CA TYR A 172 15.76 0.62 15.44
C TYR A 172 16.92 0.39 14.48
N GLU A 173 16.62 0.53 13.18
CA GLU A 173 17.62 0.40 12.14
C GLU A 173 17.60 1.58 11.19
N LEU A 174 18.77 2.23 11.05
CA LEU A 174 18.96 3.30 10.08
C LEU A 174 19.52 2.73 8.77
N ASN A 175 18.66 2.10 7.98
CA ASN A 175 19.00 1.54 6.68
C ASN A 175 18.98 2.60 5.56
N SER A 176 19.33 2.20 4.32
CA SER A 176 19.34 3.09 3.16
C SER A 176 17.96 3.69 2.85
N THR A 177 16.89 2.93 3.05
CA THR A 177 15.51 3.39 2.85
C THR A 177 15.16 4.53 3.82
N VAL A 178 15.49 4.38 5.10
CA VAL A 178 15.28 5.43 6.12
C VAL A 178 16.10 6.67 5.81
N LYS A 179 17.35 6.50 5.40
CA LYS A 179 18.20 7.64 4.97
C LYS A 179 17.58 8.37 3.78
N GLY A 180 17.08 7.63 2.78
CA GLY A 180 16.37 8.19 1.65
C GLY A 180 15.12 8.98 2.05
N GLN A 181 14.30 8.44 2.99
CA GLN A 181 13.13 9.14 3.50
C GLN A 181 13.49 10.45 4.21
N ILE A 182 14.57 10.45 5.02
CA ILE A 182 15.03 11.67 5.71
C ILE A 182 15.47 12.73 4.69
N VAL A 183 16.22 12.35 3.67
CA VAL A 183 16.63 13.27 2.59
C VAL A 183 15.41 13.84 1.88
N LEU A 184 14.45 13.00 1.51
CA LEU A 184 13.21 13.47 0.88
C LEU A 184 12.37 14.37 1.79
N LEU A 185 12.36 14.13 3.11
CA LEU A 185 11.66 15.00 4.06
C LEU A 185 12.29 16.38 4.12
N ILE A 186 13.63 16.47 4.25
CA ILE A 186 14.35 17.74 4.25
C ILE A 186 14.08 18.50 2.95
N PHE A 187 14.14 17.80 1.82
CA PHE A 187 13.85 18.39 0.51
C PHE A 187 12.39 18.85 0.41
N SER A 188 11.43 18.07 0.91
CA SER A 188 10.00 18.44 0.94
C SER A 188 9.75 19.70 1.77
N ILE A 189 10.42 19.86 2.90
CA ILE A 189 10.33 21.06 3.73
C ILE A 189 10.81 22.28 2.92
N GLY A 190 11.97 22.16 2.26
CA GLY A 190 12.50 23.22 1.41
C GLY A 190 11.57 23.58 0.25
N LEU A 191 11.03 22.58 -0.45
CA LEU A 191 10.07 22.78 -1.55
C LEU A 191 8.76 23.43 -1.06
N PHE A 192 8.28 23.06 0.13
CA PHE A 192 7.06 23.63 0.69
C PHE A 192 7.24 25.14 0.98
N PHE A 193 8.31 25.54 1.65
CA PHE A 193 8.59 26.95 1.90
C PHE A 193 8.84 27.74 0.61
N LEU A 194 9.53 27.14 -0.37
CA LEU A 194 9.71 27.75 -1.69
C LEU A 194 8.37 27.94 -2.40
N ALA A 195 7.47 26.95 -2.35
CA ALA A 195 6.12 27.06 -2.89
C ALA A 195 5.33 28.19 -2.21
N LEU A 196 5.39 28.29 -0.87
CA LEU A 196 4.75 29.37 -0.12
C LEU A 196 5.26 30.75 -0.55
N LYS A 197 6.58 30.91 -0.72
CA LYS A 197 7.18 32.16 -1.24
C LYS A 197 6.62 32.48 -2.62
N LEU A 198 6.47 31.51 -3.50
CA LEU A 198 5.91 31.70 -4.83
C LEU A 198 4.40 32.01 -4.81
N THR A 199 3.65 31.58 -3.80
CA THR A 199 2.23 31.92 -3.68
C THR A 199 2.00 33.39 -3.33
N ASN A 200 2.97 34.07 -2.71
CA ASN A 200 2.90 35.47 -2.33
C ASN A 200 3.24 36.44 -3.50
N ASN A 201 3.94 35.97 -4.53
CA ASN A 201 4.33 36.80 -5.67
C ASN A 201 3.26 36.75 -6.78
N GLU A 202 3.10 37.86 -7.52
CA GLU A 202 2.16 37.93 -8.64
C GLU A 202 2.44 36.90 -9.75
N GLU A 203 1.47 36.66 -10.63
CA GLU A 203 1.30 35.54 -11.56
C GLU A 203 2.46 35.17 -12.51
N LYS A 204 3.60 35.86 -12.49
CA LYS A 204 4.74 35.61 -13.39
C LYS A 204 5.39 34.23 -13.27
N ASN A 205 5.18 33.51 -12.16
CA ASN A 205 5.89 32.24 -11.83
C ASN A 205 4.99 30.99 -11.69
N ASN A 206 3.85 30.94 -12.40
CA ASN A 206 2.90 29.82 -12.29
C ASN A 206 3.50 28.46 -12.68
N LYS A 207 4.34 28.41 -13.72
CA LYS A 207 5.03 27.18 -14.14
C LYS A 207 5.99 26.67 -13.06
N LYS A 208 6.68 27.58 -12.36
CA LYS A 208 7.58 27.20 -11.25
C LYS A 208 6.79 26.60 -10.09
N LEU A 209 5.67 27.24 -9.70
CA LEU A 209 4.82 26.70 -8.65
C LEU A 209 4.25 25.32 -9.02
N TYR A 210 3.81 25.15 -10.27
CA TYR A 210 3.36 23.86 -10.78
C TYR A 210 4.44 22.78 -10.61
N LEU A 211 5.66 23.01 -11.12
CA LEU A 211 6.75 22.04 -11.03
C LEU A 211 7.14 21.73 -9.58
N ILE A 212 7.22 22.74 -8.73
CA ILE A 212 7.52 22.54 -7.30
C ILE A 212 6.43 21.70 -6.63
N THR A 213 5.15 21.94 -6.98
CA THR A 213 4.04 21.14 -6.44
C THR A 213 4.13 19.69 -6.88
N VAL A 214 4.47 19.42 -8.15
CA VAL A 214 4.71 18.07 -8.67
C VAL A 214 5.80 17.36 -7.86
N LEU A 215 6.95 18.02 -7.69
CA LEU A 215 8.07 17.47 -6.94
C LEU A 215 7.72 17.25 -5.46
N LEU A 216 6.98 18.17 -4.86
CA LEU A 216 6.55 18.04 -3.47
C LEU A 216 5.59 16.87 -3.28
N VAL A 217 4.62 16.68 -4.18
CA VAL A 217 3.72 15.51 -4.17
C VAL A 217 4.53 14.22 -4.30
N PHE A 218 5.45 14.17 -5.27
CA PHE A 218 6.34 13.02 -5.46
C PHE A 218 7.11 12.69 -4.18
N CYS A 219 7.78 13.66 -3.56
CA CYS A 219 8.55 13.44 -2.35
C CYS A 219 7.69 12.94 -1.18
N LEU A 220 6.52 13.56 -0.96
CA LEU A 220 5.65 13.21 0.16
C LEU A 220 5.00 11.82 0.01
N VAL A 221 4.60 11.44 -1.19
CA VAL A 221 4.09 10.09 -1.47
C VAL A 221 5.22 9.07 -1.32
N SER A 222 6.41 9.39 -1.83
CA SER A 222 7.60 8.53 -1.73
C SER A 222 8.06 8.27 -0.30
N ILE A 223 7.96 9.27 0.58
CA ILE A 223 8.24 9.09 2.02
C ILE A 223 7.28 8.08 2.64
N LYS A 224 6.02 8.07 2.20
CA LYS A 224 4.95 7.24 2.78
C LYS A 224 4.91 5.83 2.21
N ALA A 225 5.40 5.62 0.97
CA ALA A 225 5.56 4.30 0.34
C ALA A 225 7.03 4.04 -0.04
N PRO A 226 7.95 3.97 0.93
CA PRO A 226 9.38 3.98 0.67
C PRO A 226 9.89 2.70 -0.01
N VAL A 227 9.24 1.57 0.20
CA VAL A 227 9.64 0.29 -0.41
C VAL A 227 9.49 0.36 -1.93
N LEU A 228 8.36 0.81 -2.43
CA LEU A 228 8.12 0.95 -3.87
C LEU A 228 8.99 2.05 -4.50
N THR A 229 9.25 3.13 -3.76
CA THR A 229 10.09 4.22 -4.24
C THR A 229 11.55 3.82 -4.35
N PHE A 230 12.13 3.16 -3.34
CA PHE A 230 13.57 2.90 -3.25
C PHE A 230 13.98 1.50 -3.67
N LYS A 231 13.11 0.51 -3.54
CA LYS A 231 13.38 -0.87 -3.97
C LYS A 231 12.78 -1.19 -5.34
N ALA A 232 11.76 -0.44 -5.73
CA ALA A 232 11.10 -0.49 -7.05
C ALA A 232 10.60 -1.88 -7.45
N GLU A 233 10.16 -2.64 -6.48
CA GLU A 233 9.55 -3.94 -6.74
C GLU A 233 8.26 -3.74 -7.55
N PRO A 234 8.11 -4.37 -8.71
CA PRO A 234 6.91 -4.25 -9.50
C PRO A 234 5.77 -5.00 -8.84
N TYR A 235 4.58 -4.45 -8.96
CA TYR A 235 3.39 -5.04 -8.39
C TYR A 235 2.48 -5.64 -9.47
N ALA A 236 2.07 -6.87 -9.26
CA ALA A 236 1.04 -7.56 -10.02
C ALA A 236 1.17 -7.38 -11.55
N GLU A 237 0.10 -6.88 -12.14
CA GLU A 237 -0.05 -6.70 -13.59
C GLU A 237 0.95 -5.71 -14.21
N GLN A 238 1.73 -4.99 -13.42
CA GLN A 238 2.70 -4.03 -13.93
C GLN A 238 3.74 -4.69 -14.83
N ILE A 239 4.20 -5.89 -14.48
CA ILE A 239 5.10 -6.64 -15.34
C ILE A 239 4.36 -7.26 -16.52
N PHE A 240 3.28 -7.99 -16.27
CA PHE A 240 2.59 -8.72 -17.34
C PHE A 240 1.96 -7.81 -18.36
N ASN A 241 1.07 -6.93 -17.87
CA ASN A 241 0.21 -6.18 -18.75
C ASN A 241 0.93 -5.01 -19.38
N PHE A 242 2.01 -4.53 -18.77
CA PHE A 242 2.73 -3.39 -19.29
C PHE A 242 4.13 -3.74 -19.79
N LEU A 243 4.98 -4.33 -18.97
CA LEU A 243 6.37 -4.59 -19.37
C LEU A 243 6.47 -5.72 -20.41
N ASN A 244 5.87 -6.90 -20.13
CA ASN A 244 5.94 -8.05 -21.04
C ASN A 244 5.23 -7.78 -22.35
N ASN A 245 3.99 -7.29 -22.27
CA ASN A 245 3.23 -6.96 -23.47
C ASN A 245 3.90 -5.85 -24.27
N GLY A 246 4.51 -4.86 -23.59
CA GLY A 246 5.26 -3.78 -24.24
C GLY A 246 6.51 -4.24 -25.00
N ARG A 247 7.11 -5.34 -24.55
CA ARG A 247 8.27 -5.96 -25.24
C ARG A 247 7.85 -6.95 -26.33
N LYS A 248 6.77 -7.71 -26.11
CA LYS A 248 6.32 -8.81 -26.98
C LYS A 248 5.58 -8.32 -28.23
N PHE A 249 4.74 -7.31 -28.07
CA PHE A 249 3.81 -6.87 -29.11
C PHE A 249 4.28 -5.54 -29.73
N ASN A 250 3.89 -5.32 -30.99
CA ASN A 250 4.15 -4.05 -31.65
C ASN A 250 3.33 -2.90 -31.02
N PHE A 251 3.63 -1.67 -31.43
CA PHE A 251 2.99 -0.48 -30.85
C PHE A 251 1.46 -0.52 -30.94
N PHE A 252 0.90 -0.82 -32.11
CA PHE A 252 -0.55 -0.81 -32.30
C PHE A 252 -1.25 -1.96 -31.57
N GLN A 253 -0.67 -3.15 -31.57
CA GLN A 253 -1.16 -4.28 -30.79
C GLN A 253 -1.22 -3.97 -29.31
N ASN A 254 -0.19 -3.32 -28.77
CA ASN A 254 -0.16 -2.92 -27.37
C ASN A 254 -1.28 -1.93 -27.00
N LEU A 255 -1.66 -1.02 -27.90
CA LEU A 255 -2.70 -0.04 -27.62
C LEU A 255 -4.09 -0.67 -27.41
N VAL A 256 -4.34 -1.84 -28.00
CA VAL A 256 -5.64 -2.53 -27.93
C VAL A 256 -5.68 -3.69 -26.95
N ILE A 257 -4.55 -4.04 -26.32
CA ILE A 257 -4.51 -5.09 -25.29
C ILE A 257 -5.24 -4.61 -24.04
N MET A 258 -6.13 -5.44 -23.55
CA MET A 258 -6.90 -5.16 -22.35
C MET A 258 -6.15 -5.51 -21.08
N ASP A 259 -6.62 -4.91 -19.99
CA ASP A 259 -6.28 -5.27 -18.64
C ASP A 259 -7.57 -5.50 -17.85
N ALA A 260 -7.76 -6.69 -17.30
CA ALA A 260 -8.97 -7.04 -16.54
C ALA A 260 -10.29 -6.64 -17.24
N GLY A 261 -10.34 -6.79 -18.58
CA GLY A 261 -11.52 -6.52 -19.40
C GLY A 261 -11.75 -5.06 -19.81
N TYR A 262 -10.86 -4.14 -19.50
CA TYR A 262 -10.92 -2.74 -19.93
C TYR A 262 -9.63 -2.32 -20.66
N LEU A 263 -9.69 -1.18 -21.35
CA LEU A 263 -8.58 -0.65 -22.14
C LEU A 263 -7.81 0.42 -21.35
N PRO A 264 -6.58 0.15 -20.83
CA PRO A 264 -5.77 1.13 -20.10
C PRO A 264 -4.84 1.93 -21.03
N LEU A 265 -5.41 2.64 -22.01
CA LEU A 265 -4.66 3.24 -23.12
C LEU A 265 -3.62 4.26 -22.65
N PHE A 266 -3.97 5.15 -21.73
CA PHE A 266 -3.06 6.20 -21.24
C PHE A 266 -1.86 5.59 -20.53
N GLN A 267 -2.10 4.61 -19.66
CA GLN A 267 -1.06 3.88 -18.96
C GLN A 267 -0.12 3.14 -19.95
N ARG A 268 -0.69 2.49 -20.97
CA ARG A 268 0.09 1.79 -21.99
C ARG A 268 1.01 2.71 -22.76
N LEU A 269 0.54 3.89 -23.14
CA LEU A 269 1.37 4.87 -23.83
C LEU A 269 2.58 5.28 -23.00
N ILE A 270 2.39 5.54 -21.71
CA ILE A 270 3.49 5.89 -20.80
C ILE A 270 4.44 4.70 -20.63
N ALA A 271 3.90 3.49 -20.43
CA ALA A 271 4.69 2.28 -20.29
C ALA A 271 5.55 2.01 -21.56
N LEU A 272 4.95 2.12 -22.74
CA LEU A 272 5.65 1.94 -24.01
C LEU A 272 6.77 2.97 -24.19
N PHE A 273 6.53 4.22 -23.80
CA PHE A 273 7.58 5.26 -23.85
C PHE A 273 8.77 4.86 -22.96
N ILE A 274 8.51 4.40 -21.73
CA ILE A 274 9.56 3.98 -20.79
C ILE A 274 10.29 2.74 -21.31
N ILE A 275 9.57 1.74 -21.85
CA ILE A 275 10.14 0.51 -22.38
C ILE A 275 11.04 0.79 -23.60
N LYS A 276 10.63 1.72 -24.46
CA LYS A 276 11.42 2.12 -25.63
C LYS A 276 12.76 2.81 -25.30
N MET A 277 12.97 3.22 -24.05
CA MET A 277 14.29 3.69 -23.61
C MET A 277 15.36 2.58 -23.61
N GLY A 278 14.98 1.32 -23.80
CA GLY A 278 15.90 0.19 -23.89
C GLY A 278 16.66 -0.14 -22.60
N LEU A 279 16.13 0.29 -21.45
CA LEU A 279 16.77 0.07 -20.16
C LEU A 279 16.54 -1.36 -19.66
N ASN A 280 17.43 -1.84 -18.79
CA ASN A 280 17.26 -3.15 -18.16
C ASN A 280 15.98 -3.22 -17.31
N THR A 281 15.46 -4.42 -17.06
CA THR A 281 14.19 -4.64 -16.37
C THR A 281 14.13 -4.01 -14.98
N GLY A 282 15.23 -4.07 -14.24
CA GLY A 282 15.30 -3.48 -12.90
C GLY A 282 15.11 -1.97 -12.92
N ILE A 283 15.80 -1.28 -13.82
CA ILE A 283 15.68 0.18 -13.98
C ILE A 283 14.32 0.54 -14.59
N THR A 284 13.84 -0.22 -15.58
CA THR A 284 12.53 0.01 -16.20
C THR A 284 11.42 -0.03 -15.16
N SER A 285 11.37 -1.04 -14.29
CA SER A 285 10.40 -1.14 -13.21
C SER A 285 10.51 0.01 -12.21
N TYR A 286 11.75 0.41 -11.89
CA TYR A 286 12.01 1.57 -11.02
C TYR A 286 11.42 2.86 -11.62
N ILE A 287 11.67 3.10 -12.90
CA ILE A 287 11.12 4.28 -13.58
C ILE A 287 9.60 4.19 -13.66
N MET A 288 9.04 3.02 -13.99
CA MET A 288 7.58 2.84 -14.06
C MET A 288 6.91 3.17 -12.73
N SER A 289 7.35 2.59 -11.62
CA SER A 289 6.75 2.83 -10.30
C SER A 289 6.82 4.30 -9.90
N ASN A 290 7.95 4.96 -10.11
CA ASN A 290 8.10 6.37 -9.77
C ASN A 290 7.38 7.31 -10.78
N ALA A 291 7.32 6.93 -12.07
CA ALA A 291 6.58 7.68 -13.08
C ALA A 291 5.09 7.76 -12.77
N SER A 292 4.48 6.71 -12.19
CA SER A 292 3.09 6.74 -11.74
C SER A 292 2.84 7.90 -10.77
N VAL A 293 3.69 8.06 -9.76
CA VAL A 293 3.58 9.13 -8.77
C VAL A 293 3.81 10.51 -9.39
N ILE A 294 4.77 10.62 -10.31
CA ILE A 294 5.03 11.87 -11.03
C ILE A 294 3.81 12.26 -11.86
N VAL A 295 3.21 11.30 -12.60
CA VAL A 295 2.02 11.54 -13.41
C VAL A 295 0.85 11.99 -12.54
N VAL A 296 0.61 11.34 -11.40
CA VAL A 296 -0.40 11.80 -10.42
C VAL A 296 -0.08 13.22 -9.95
N GLY A 297 1.18 13.48 -9.57
CA GLY A 297 1.63 14.82 -9.19
C GLY A 297 1.36 15.85 -10.27
N MET A 298 1.64 15.53 -11.55
CA MET A 298 1.34 16.39 -12.70
C MET A 298 -0.15 16.68 -12.84
N MET A 299 -1.00 15.65 -12.72
CA MET A 299 -2.47 15.78 -12.84
C MET A 299 -3.05 16.72 -11.77
N VAL A 300 -2.69 16.51 -10.51
CA VAL A 300 -3.26 17.29 -9.41
C VAL A 300 -2.69 18.70 -9.33
N SER A 301 -1.45 18.90 -9.75
CA SER A 301 -0.77 20.21 -9.71
C SER A 301 -1.27 21.18 -10.76
N VAL A 302 -1.99 20.71 -11.81
CA VAL A 302 -2.58 21.55 -12.85
C VAL A 302 -3.42 22.69 -12.26
N PHE A 303 -4.08 22.46 -11.14
CA PHE A 303 -4.91 23.45 -10.47
C PHE A 303 -4.13 24.68 -9.96
N THR A 304 -2.81 24.58 -9.79
CA THR A 304 -1.95 25.75 -9.43
C THR A 304 -1.81 26.77 -10.56
N LEU A 305 -2.10 26.38 -11.80
CA LEU A 305 -1.95 27.25 -12.97
C LEU A 305 -2.92 28.42 -12.97
N SER A 306 -2.55 29.51 -13.65
CA SER A 306 -3.35 30.76 -13.71
C SER A 306 -4.72 30.59 -14.35
N TYR A 307 -4.93 29.56 -15.17
CA TYR A 307 -6.24 29.26 -15.76
C TYR A 307 -7.35 29.07 -14.71
N TYR A 308 -6.96 28.71 -13.47
CA TYR A 308 -7.88 28.46 -12.35
C TYR A 308 -7.98 29.60 -11.35
N LYS A 309 -7.47 30.82 -11.69
CA LYS A 309 -7.47 31.96 -10.76
C LYS A 309 -8.86 32.37 -10.26
N LYS A 310 -9.92 32.11 -11.03
CA LYS A 310 -11.31 32.40 -10.62
C LYS A 310 -11.79 31.54 -9.44
N TYR A 311 -11.15 30.40 -9.20
CA TYR A 311 -11.53 29.45 -8.14
C TYR A 311 -10.79 29.68 -6.81
N GLY A 312 -9.95 30.68 -6.73
CA GLY A 312 -9.25 31.05 -5.52
C GLY A 312 -7.85 31.62 -5.74
N ASN A 313 -7.28 32.16 -4.68
CA ASN A 313 -5.90 32.66 -4.70
C ASN A 313 -4.88 31.53 -4.91
N ARG A 314 -3.62 31.86 -5.14
CA ARG A 314 -2.57 30.86 -5.43
C ARG A 314 -2.34 29.89 -4.31
N LEU A 315 -2.38 30.35 -3.06
CA LEU A 315 -2.19 29.49 -1.90
C LEU A 315 -3.33 28.45 -1.81
N TYR A 316 -4.57 28.89 -1.99
CA TYR A 316 -5.73 28.01 -2.01
C TYR A 316 -5.56 26.90 -3.07
N ARG A 317 -5.21 27.29 -4.31
CA ARG A 317 -5.01 26.34 -5.41
C ARG A 317 -3.85 25.39 -5.16
N PHE A 318 -2.77 25.87 -4.55
CA PHE A 318 -1.63 25.04 -4.11
C PHE A 318 -2.04 24.02 -3.06
N LEU A 319 -2.76 24.46 -2.01
CA LEU A 319 -3.21 23.55 -0.95
C LEU A 319 -4.19 22.49 -1.46
N ILE A 320 -5.11 22.84 -2.35
CA ILE A 320 -6.01 21.85 -3.00
C ILE A 320 -5.21 20.82 -3.79
N SER A 321 -4.23 21.25 -4.59
CA SER A 321 -3.37 20.33 -5.33
C SER A 321 -2.65 19.35 -4.39
N LEU A 322 -2.15 19.84 -3.26
CA LEU A 322 -1.52 18.99 -2.26
C LEU A 322 -2.52 18.03 -1.58
N ILE A 323 -3.74 18.45 -1.31
CA ILE A 323 -4.79 17.57 -0.75
C ILE A 323 -4.97 16.35 -1.64
N PHE A 324 -5.15 16.55 -2.95
CA PHE A 324 -5.32 15.43 -3.88
C PHE A 324 -4.06 14.57 -4.06
N GLY A 325 -2.88 15.16 -3.95
CA GLY A 325 -1.61 14.46 -4.16
C GLY A 325 -1.08 13.73 -2.91
N VAL A 326 -1.38 14.25 -1.72
CA VAL A 326 -0.72 13.83 -0.47
C VAL A 326 -1.64 13.05 0.46
N PHE A 327 -2.94 13.33 0.41
CA PHE A 327 -3.90 12.57 1.21
C PHE A 327 -4.21 11.23 0.56
N ASN A 328 -4.32 10.20 1.39
CA ASN A 328 -4.49 8.81 0.99
C ASN A 328 -5.90 8.55 0.38
N ILE A 329 -6.15 9.12 -0.79
CA ILE A 329 -7.34 8.84 -1.59
C ILE A 329 -7.24 7.43 -2.16
N LEU A 330 -6.10 7.12 -2.74
CA LEU A 330 -5.61 5.76 -3.01
C LEU A 330 -4.56 5.41 -1.94
N PRO A 331 -4.44 4.15 -1.51
CA PRO A 331 -3.27 3.71 -0.77
C PRO A 331 -1.99 4.18 -1.47
N TYR A 332 -1.00 4.64 -0.72
CA TYR A 332 0.23 5.17 -1.33
C TYR A 332 0.94 4.12 -2.17
N THR A 333 0.82 2.85 -1.80
CA THR A 333 1.30 1.71 -2.57
C THR A 333 0.62 1.62 -3.94
N GLU A 334 -0.68 1.82 -4.01
CA GLU A 334 -1.44 1.78 -5.26
C GLU A 334 -1.14 2.99 -6.16
N THR A 335 -0.77 4.13 -5.58
CA THR A 335 -0.33 5.31 -6.35
C THR A 335 0.95 5.04 -7.14
N HIS A 336 1.79 4.08 -6.69
CA HIS A 336 3.00 3.67 -7.40
C HIS A 336 2.76 2.64 -8.51
N THR A 337 1.54 2.23 -8.75
CA THR A 337 1.23 1.22 -9.76
C THR A 337 0.63 1.84 -11.02
N PHE A 338 0.99 1.32 -12.18
CA PHE A 338 0.44 1.74 -13.45
C PHE A 338 -1.05 1.47 -13.56
N ILE A 339 -1.55 0.47 -12.84
CA ILE A 339 -2.95 0.08 -12.88
C ILE A 339 -3.82 1.12 -12.19
N ASP A 340 -3.38 1.59 -11.02
CA ASP A 340 -4.26 2.28 -10.10
C ASP A 340 -4.19 3.81 -10.20
N PHE A 341 -3.09 4.39 -10.73
CA PHE A 341 -3.08 5.83 -10.96
C PHE A 341 -4.18 6.29 -11.92
N GLY A 342 -4.71 5.39 -12.75
CA GLY A 342 -5.85 5.66 -13.64
C GLY A 342 -7.10 6.19 -12.91
N TYR A 343 -7.28 5.86 -11.61
CA TYR A 343 -8.36 6.43 -10.82
C TYR A 343 -8.20 7.95 -10.61
N MET A 344 -6.97 8.45 -10.61
CA MET A 344 -6.69 9.88 -10.44
C MET A 344 -6.95 10.69 -11.71
N CYS A 345 -7.13 10.03 -12.86
CA CYS A 345 -7.44 10.70 -14.13
C CYS A 345 -8.73 11.53 -14.07
N ILE A 346 -9.70 11.10 -13.24
CA ILE A 346 -10.96 11.84 -13.07
C ILE A 346 -10.75 13.25 -12.53
N ILE A 347 -9.74 13.45 -11.69
CA ILE A 347 -9.40 14.77 -11.14
C ILE A 347 -8.96 15.70 -12.27
N LEU A 348 -8.13 15.21 -13.18
CA LEU A 348 -7.68 16.00 -14.31
C LEU A 348 -8.81 16.27 -15.30
N ILE A 349 -9.68 15.29 -15.57
CA ILE A 349 -10.88 15.47 -16.38
C ILE A 349 -11.77 16.57 -15.78
N PHE A 350 -11.98 16.53 -14.45
CA PHE A 350 -12.74 17.55 -13.74
C PHE A 350 -12.07 18.94 -13.86
N PHE A 351 -10.77 19.04 -13.67
CA PHE A 351 -10.07 20.32 -13.84
C PHE A 351 -10.15 20.83 -15.28
N ILE A 352 -10.03 19.95 -16.29
CA ILE A 352 -10.23 20.35 -17.70
C ILE A 352 -11.67 20.84 -17.89
N ALA A 353 -12.66 20.18 -17.31
CA ALA A 353 -14.06 20.61 -17.38
C ALA A 353 -14.29 22.01 -16.77
N LEU A 354 -13.50 22.44 -15.81
CA LEU A 354 -13.57 23.80 -15.24
C LEU A 354 -13.04 24.91 -16.17
N LEU A 355 -12.27 24.58 -17.21
CA LEU A 355 -11.67 25.55 -18.11
C LEU A 355 -12.75 26.27 -18.97
N ASP A 356 -12.53 27.54 -19.23
CA ASP A 356 -13.31 28.29 -20.20
C ASP A 356 -12.79 27.97 -21.61
N PHE A 357 -13.39 26.98 -22.26
CA PHE A 357 -12.94 26.52 -23.58
C PHE A 357 -13.00 27.59 -24.66
N GLN A 358 -13.84 28.60 -24.51
CA GLN A 358 -13.93 29.69 -25.46
C GLN A 358 -12.66 30.55 -25.53
N LYS A 359 -11.96 30.67 -24.38
CA LYS A 359 -10.72 31.43 -24.26
C LYS A 359 -9.46 30.64 -24.60
N ILE A 360 -9.60 29.36 -24.94
CA ILE A 360 -8.47 28.51 -25.26
C ILE A 360 -8.20 28.55 -26.76
N GLU A 361 -6.93 28.72 -27.12
CA GLU A 361 -6.46 28.62 -28.50
C GLU A 361 -6.82 27.24 -29.09
N ILE A 362 -7.21 27.22 -30.38
CA ILE A 362 -7.72 26.00 -31.02
C ILE A 362 -6.71 24.83 -30.96
N LYS A 363 -5.43 25.07 -31.18
CA LYS A 363 -4.38 24.04 -31.10
C LYS A 363 -4.32 23.39 -29.69
N ARG A 364 -4.33 24.22 -28.65
CA ARG A 364 -4.34 23.76 -27.24
C ARG A 364 -5.63 23.04 -26.90
N TYR A 365 -6.76 23.52 -27.44
CA TYR A 365 -8.04 22.84 -27.25
C TYR A 365 -8.03 21.42 -27.85
N ILE A 366 -7.49 21.25 -29.07
CA ILE A 366 -7.36 19.93 -29.70
C ILE A 366 -6.47 19.00 -28.83
N CYS A 367 -5.32 19.50 -28.36
CA CYS A 367 -4.45 18.72 -27.47
C CYS A 367 -5.17 18.31 -26.17
N LEU A 368 -5.98 19.20 -25.58
CA LEU A 368 -6.78 18.88 -24.41
C LEU A 368 -7.83 17.81 -24.72
N MET A 369 -8.47 17.85 -25.88
CA MET A 369 -9.46 16.85 -26.29
C MET A 369 -8.82 15.46 -26.50
N ILE A 370 -7.64 15.41 -27.09
CA ILE A 370 -6.84 14.16 -27.21
C ILE A 370 -6.49 13.67 -25.80
N LEU A 371 -6.06 14.53 -24.90
CA LEU A 371 -5.76 14.15 -23.53
C LEU A 371 -6.99 13.59 -22.81
N VAL A 372 -8.16 14.23 -22.94
CA VAL A 372 -9.43 13.74 -22.36
C VAL A 372 -9.77 12.35 -22.91
N PHE A 373 -9.63 12.15 -24.23
CA PHE A 373 -9.81 10.83 -24.84
C PHE A 373 -8.93 9.76 -24.17
N LEU A 374 -7.64 10.04 -23.98
CA LEU A 374 -6.70 9.13 -23.35
C LEU A 374 -7.04 8.88 -21.86
N LEU A 375 -7.39 9.94 -21.12
CA LEU A 375 -7.74 9.86 -19.71
C LEU A 375 -9.01 9.03 -19.47
N CYS A 376 -10.03 9.18 -20.32
CA CYS A 376 -11.25 8.39 -20.24
C CYS A 376 -11.01 6.90 -20.56
N LEU A 377 -10.01 6.59 -21.40
CA LEU A 377 -9.61 5.20 -21.69
C LEU A 377 -8.53 4.69 -20.71
N SER A 378 -8.53 5.17 -19.46
CA SER A 378 -7.55 4.74 -18.45
C SER A 378 -8.12 3.76 -17.44
N LYS A 379 -9.43 3.80 -17.17
CA LYS A 379 -10.06 2.95 -16.15
C LYS A 379 -11.52 2.66 -16.51
N SER A 380 -11.97 1.45 -16.21
CA SER A 380 -13.34 0.99 -16.49
C SER A 380 -14.45 1.86 -15.87
N HIS A 381 -14.18 2.47 -14.71
CA HIS A 381 -15.18 3.28 -13.99
C HIS A 381 -15.62 4.55 -14.75
N THR A 382 -14.88 4.96 -15.79
CA THR A 382 -15.27 6.11 -16.64
C THR A 382 -16.57 5.86 -17.43
N ILE A 383 -17.02 4.60 -17.57
CA ILE A 383 -18.30 4.28 -18.20
C ILE A 383 -19.49 4.95 -17.51
N VAL A 384 -19.38 5.24 -16.21
CA VAL A 384 -20.41 5.96 -15.46
C VAL A 384 -20.65 7.36 -16.01
N LEU A 385 -19.66 7.94 -16.65
CA LEU A 385 -19.80 9.27 -17.29
C LEU A 385 -20.71 9.25 -18.51
N PHE A 386 -20.92 8.10 -19.17
CA PHE A 386 -21.74 7.99 -20.38
C PHE A 386 -23.17 8.48 -20.15
N PRO A 387 -23.98 7.87 -19.25
CA PRO A 387 -25.35 8.33 -19.04
C PRO A 387 -25.40 9.75 -18.48
N ILE A 388 -24.42 10.14 -17.64
CA ILE A 388 -24.36 11.49 -17.08
C ILE A 388 -24.16 12.53 -18.18
N CYS A 389 -23.22 12.30 -19.11
CA CYS A 389 -22.94 13.24 -20.19
C CYS A 389 -24.11 13.35 -21.18
N ILE A 390 -24.82 12.24 -21.45
CA ILE A 390 -26.05 12.27 -22.27
C ILE A 390 -27.10 13.15 -21.59
N LEU A 391 -27.36 12.93 -20.29
CA LEU A 391 -28.33 13.69 -19.53
C LEU A 391 -28.00 15.19 -19.55
N ILE A 392 -26.73 15.55 -19.35
CA ILE A 392 -26.26 16.94 -19.42
C ILE A 392 -26.54 17.54 -20.81
N GLN A 393 -26.23 16.80 -21.86
CA GLN A 393 -26.47 17.28 -23.22
C GLN A 393 -27.95 17.52 -23.48
N ILE A 394 -28.82 16.60 -23.05
CA ILE A 394 -30.27 16.75 -23.20
C ILE A 394 -30.78 17.97 -22.44
N LEU A 395 -30.39 18.11 -21.17
CA LEU A 395 -30.91 19.19 -20.30
C LEU A 395 -30.37 20.59 -20.67
N LEU A 396 -29.14 20.67 -21.15
CA LEU A 396 -28.43 21.94 -21.31
C LEU A 396 -27.99 22.22 -22.75
N TRP A 397 -28.52 21.47 -23.72
CA TRP A 397 -28.13 21.61 -25.14
C TRP A 397 -28.09 23.03 -25.65
N LYS A 398 -29.09 23.87 -25.25
CA LYS A 398 -29.21 25.28 -25.68
C LYS A 398 -28.18 26.20 -25.01
N ILE A 399 -27.65 25.79 -23.83
CA ILE A 399 -26.73 26.65 -23.05
C ILE A 399 -25.26 26.31 -23.35
N LEU A 400 -24.97 25.04 -23.69
CA LEU A 400 -23.63 24.57 -23.95
C LEU A 400 -23.06 25.14 -25.24
N SER A 401 -21.85 25.65 -25.17
CA SER A 401 -21.07 26.08 -26.32
C SER A 401 -20.69 24.89 -27.22
N LYS A 402 -20.34 25.16 -28.49
CA LYS A 402 -19.89 24.10 -29.43
C LYS A 402 -18.71 23.29 -28.87
N ARG A 403 -17.75 23.95 -28.23
CA ARG A 403 -16.56 23.30 -27.67
C ARG A 403 -16.90 22.41 -26.43
N GLU A 404 -17.85 22.84 -25.62
CA GLU A 404 -18.33 22.01 -24.48
C GLU A 404 -19.09 20.78 -24.98
N LYS A 405 -19.88 20.90 -26.02
CA LYS A 405 -20.55 19.77 -26.67
C LYS A 405 -19.53 18.73 -27.20
N ILE A 406 -18.46 19.21 -27.87
CA ILE A 406 -17.38 18.34 -28.36
C ILE A 406 -16.69 17.62 -27.18
N PHE A 407 -16.41 18.36 -26.10
CA PHE A 407 -15.82 17.75 -24.87
C PHE A 407 -16.70 16.63 -24.30
N LEU A 408 -18.01 16.86 -24.16
CA LEU A 408 -18.95 15.85 -23.67
C LEU A 408 -19.10 14.66 -24.64
N ASN A 409 -19.11 14.94 -25.96
CA ASN A 409 -19.16 13.88 -26.97
C ASN A 409 -17.93 12.97 -26.91
N ILE A 410 -16.73 13.52 -26.69
CA ILE A 410 -15.51 12.72 -26.52
C ILE A 410 -15.65 11.81 -25.31
N ILE A 411 -16.13 12.32 -24.17
CA ILE A 411 -16.39 11.50 -23.00
C ILE A 411 -17.41 10.41 -23.29
N CYS A 412 -18.52 10.72 -23.98
CA CYS A 412 -19.52 9.73 -24.36
C CYS A 412 -18.93 8.62 -25.25
N ILE A 413 -18.21 9.00 -26.29
CA ILE A 413 -17.60 8.05 -27.24
C ILE A 413 -16.60 7.14 -26.51
N THR A 414 -15.72 7.71 -25.71
CA THR A 414 -14.70 6.93 -24.98
C THR A 414 -15.31 6.02 -23.93
N SER A 415 -16.34 6.48 -23.21
CA SER A 415 -17.06 5.65 -22.25
C SER A 415 -17.81 4.52 -22.96
N LEU A 416 -18.37 4.76 -24.13
CA LEU A 416 -18.99 3.72 -24.97
C LEU A 416 -17.96 2.69 -25.46
N ILE A 417 -16.79 3.13 -25.90
CA ILE A 417 -15.67 2.24 -26.25
C ILE A 417 -15.32 1.34 -25.08
N GLN A 418 -15.12 1.89 -23.88
CA GLN A 418 -14.84 1.11 -22.69
C GLN A 418 -15.96 0.11 -22.37
N MET A 419 -17.22 0.53 -22.51
CA MET A 419 -18.38 -0.34 -22.28
C MET A 419 -18.39 -1.52 -23.25
N ILE A 420 -18.14 -1.28 -24.56
CA ILE A 420 -18.04 -2.32 -25.57
C ILE A 420 -16.92 -3.32 -25.23
N TYR A 421 -15.76 -2.84 -24.83
CA TYR A 421 -14.67 -3.70 -24.40
C TYR A 421 -15.05 -4.58 -23.20
N ILE A 422 -15.70 -4.03 -22.19
CA ILE A 422 -16.11 -4.76 -20.99
C ILE A 422 -17.18 -5.81 -21.33
N LEU A 423 -18.15 -5.47 -22.18
CA LEU A 423 -19.22 -6.39 -22.57
C LEU A 423 -18.74 -7.54 -23.46
N ASN A 424 -17.79 -7.29 -24.36
CA ASN A 424 -17.26 -8.31 -25.26
C ASN A 424 -16.26 -9.26 -24.57
N HIS A 425 -15.73 -8.89 -23.42
CA HIS A 425 -14.77 -9.69 -22.69
C HIS A 425 -15.36 -10.09 -21.35
N LYS A 426 -16.02 -11.23 -21.35
CA LYS A 426 -16.48 -11.88 -20.10
C LYS A 426 -15.30 -11.91 -19.15
N ASN A 427 -15.43 -11.23 -18.04
CA ASN A 427 -14.40 -11.07 -17.04
C ASN A 427 -13.97 -12.45 -16.55
N VAL A 428 -12.77 -12.88 -16.83
CA VAL A 428 -12.21 -14.17 -16.38
C VAL A 428 -12.28 -14.29 -14.85
N TRP A 429 -12.38 -13.17 -14.16
CA TRP A 429 -12.52 -13.05 -12.71
C TRP A 429 -13.94 -13.27 -12.18
N ALA A 430 -14.95 -13.13 -13.04
CA ALA A 430 -16.35 -13.29 -12.68
C ALA A 430 -16.88 -14.70 -12.97
N GLN A 431 -16.08 -15.58 -13.56
CA GLN A 431 -16.56 -16.86 -14.09
C GLN A 431 -16.67 -17.97 -13.04
N ASN A 432 -16.07 -17.83 -11.87
CA ASN A 432 -16.00 -19.00 -10.99
C ASN A 432 -17.15 -19.16 -10.00
N ASP A 433 -18.00 -18.15 -9.70
CA ASP A 433 -18.99 -18.31 -8.64
C ASP A 433 -20.27 -17.45 -8.79
N LEU A 434 -20.63 -16.97 -9.97
CA LEU A 434 -21.83 -16.15 -10.16
C LEU A 434 -23.11 -16.99 -10.38
N GLU A 435 -23.36 -17.98 -9.54
CA GLU A 435 -24.69 -18.59 -9.48
C GLU A 435 -25.71 -17.80 -8.64
N SER A 436 -25.27 -16.90 -7.77
CA SER A 436 -26.19 -16.03 -7.02
C SER A 436 -26.43 -14.72 -7.76
N LYS A 437 -27.51 -14.63 -8.50
CA LYS A 437 -27.98 -13.37 -9.10
C LYS A 437 -28.23 -12.34 -7.99
N VAL A 438 -27.49 -11.23 -8.05
CA VAL A 438 -27.72 -10.08 -7.17
C VAL A 438 -29.11 -9.53 -7.51
N SER A 439 -30.02 -9.49 -6.53
CA SER A 439 -31.34 -8.91 -6.76
C SER A 439 -31.23 -7.39 -6.94
N PHE A 440 -32.21 -6.80 -7.63
CA PHE A 440 -32.25 -5.35 -7.80
C PHE A 440 -32.30 -4.60 -6.45
N LEU A 441 -33.01 -5.16 -5.47
CA LEU A 441 -33.08 -4.60 -4.12
C LEU A 441 -31.72 -4.66 -3.39
N ASP A 442 -30.97 -5.76 -3.55
CA ASP A 442 -29.62 -5.87 -3.00
C ASP A 442 -28.69 -4.80 -3.60
N VAL A 443 -28.78 -4.58 -4.93
CA VAL A 443 -27.98 -3.52 -5.59
C VAL A 443 -28.29 -2.16 -4.98
N ILE A 444 -29.54 -1.82 -4.77
CA ILE A 444 -29.94 -0.54 -4.15
C ILE A 444 -29.43 -0.47 -2.72
N ASN A 445 -29.71 -1.46 -1.89
CA ASN A 445 -29.37 -1.44 -0.47
C ASN A 445 -27.85 -1.33 -0.27
N ILE A 446 -27.08 -2.17 -0.94
CA ILE A 446 -25.63 -2.23 -0.76
C ILE A 446 -24.97 -1.02 -1.40
N GLY A 447 -25.43 -0.58 -2.58
CA GLY A 447 -24.94 0.64 -3.22
C GLY A 447 -25.18 1.89 -2.35
N THR A 448 -26.35 2.01 -1.76
CA THR A 448 -26.68 3.09 -0.82
C THR A 448 -25.80 3.00 0.44
N HIS A 449 -25.63 1.81 0.99
CA HIS A 449 -24.72 1.59 2.11
C HIS A 449 -23.28 2.03 1.79
N GLN A 450 -22.76 1.68 0.61
CA GLN A 450 -21.45 2.14 0.15
C GLN A 450 -21.35 3.67 0.08
N ILE A 451 -22.36 4.34 -0.46
CA ILE A 451 -22.41 5.80 -0.56
C ILE A 451 -22.30 6.43 0.82
N VAL A 452 -23.15 6.00 1.74
CA VAL A 452 -23.19 6.53 3.12
C VAL A 452 -21.89 6.20 3.86
N GLN A 453 -21.39 4.98 3.74
CA GLN A 453 -20.16 4.55 4.39
C GLN A 453 -18.95 5.35 3.91
N GLN A 454 -18.82 5.64 2.61
CA GLN A 454 -17.73 6.48 2.11
C GLN A 454 -17.86 7.93 2.58
N PHE A 455 -19.08 8.42 2.74
CA PHE A 455 -19.34 9.74 3.32
C PHE A 455 -18.93 9.79 4.80
N ILE A 456 -19.35 8.81 5.60
CA ILE A 456 -18.94 8.66 7.01
C ILE A 456 -17.43 8.56 7.11
N ASN A 457 -16.83 7.70 6.30
CA ASN A 457 -15.38 7.52 6.26
C ASN A 457 -14.62 8.78 5.89
N LEU A 458 -15.22 9.72 5.17
CA LEU A 458 -14.61 11.01 4.89
C LEU A 458 -14.58 11.91 6.13
N ILE A 459 -15.62 11.84 6.98
CA ILE A 459 -15.80 12.72 8.14
C ILE A 459 -15.15 12.11 9.39
N TYR A 460 -15.32 10.81 9.60
CA TYR A 460 -14.84 10.10 10.79
C TYR A 460 -14.03 8.85 10.41
N PRO A 461 -12.70 8.93 10.48
CA PRO A 461 -11.82 7.80 10.18
C PRO A 461 -11.84 6.79 11.33
N GLY A 462 -11.89 5.51 10.99
CA GLY A 462 -11.69 4.44 11.97
C GLY A 462 -12.96 3.72 12.46
N ILE A 463 -14.14 4.09 11.97
CA ILE A 463 -15.31 3.23 12.14
C ILE A 463 -15.09 2.02 11.22
N ALA A 464 -14.66 0.91 11.83
CA ALA A 464 -14.71 -0.38 11.16
C ALA A 464 -16.15 -0.66 10.73
N PRO A 465 -16.38 -1.32 9.61
CA PRO A 465 -17.73 -1.67 9.17
C PRO A 465 -18.28 -2.82 10.00
N ASN A 466 -18.59 -2.57 11.26
CA ASN A 466 -19.30 -3.51 12.12
C ASN A 466 -20.80 -3.35 11.93
N GLN A 467 -21.54 -4.43 12.04
CA GLN A 467 -23.01 -4.44 11.88
C GLN A 467 -23.77 -3.51 12.86
N GLU A 468 -23.14 -3.08 13.94
CA GLU A 468 -23.72 -2.14 14.92
C GLU A 468 -23.88 -0.69 14.40
N ILE A 469 -23.32 -0.36 13.23
CA ILE A 469 -23.34 1.00 12.65
C ILE A 469 -24.69 1.37 12.02
N LEU A 470 -25.64 0.47 11.94
CA LEU A 470 -26.97 0.75 11.38
C LEU A 470 -27.65 1.99 12.03
N ASN A 471 -27.45 2.22 13.33
CA ASN A 471 -28.07 3.35 14.05
C ASN A 471 -27.42 4.71 13.70
N TYR A 472 -26.13 4.74 13.38
CA TYR A 472 -25.47 5.96 12.93
C TYR A 472 -25.73 6.27 11.44
N ASN A 473 -26.11 5.28 10.66
CA ASN A 473 -26.36 5.44 9.23
C ASN A 473 -27.51 6.41 8.93
N LEU A 474 -28.55 6.44 9.77
CA LEU A 474 -29.71 7.31 9.53
C LEU A 474 -29.34 8.79 9.61
N PHE A 475 -28.58 9.20 10.63
CA PHE A 475 -28.12 10.58 10.76
C PHE A 475 -27.28 11.00 9.54
N PHE A 476 -26.30 10.21 9.16
CA PHE A 476 -25.45 10.53 8.01
C PHE A 476 -26.20 10.47 6.69
N LEU A 477 -27.20 9.60 6.58
CA LEU A 477 -28.09 9.55 5.41
C LEU A 477 -28.89 10.86 5.30
N VAL A 478 -29.44 11.36 6.39
CA VAL A 478 -30.15 12.66 6.42
C VAL A 478 -29.22 13.80 6.03
N VAL A 479 -28.00 13.83 6.57
CA VAL A 479 -26.99 14.85 6.19
C VAL A 479 -26.63 14.76 4.72
N LEU A 480 -26.48 13.54 4.17
CA LEU A 480 -26.20 13.33 2.76
C LEU A 480 -27.37 13.78 1.87
N ILE A 481 -28.61 13.45 2.22
CA ILE A 481 -29.80 13.90 1.49
C ILE A 481 -29.89 15.43 1.53
N PHE A 482 -29.62 16.04 2.67
CA PHE A 482 -29.56 17.50 2.78
C PHE A 482 -28.50 18.09 1.85
N LEU A 483 -27.28 17.54 1.84
CA LEU A 483 -26.19 17.97 0.96
C LEU A 483 -26.60 17.88 -0.54
N ILE A 484 -27.19 16.75 -0.93
CA ILE A 484 -27.68 16.53 -2.30
C ILE A 484 -28.75 17.57 -2.64
N SER A 485 -29.71 17.81 -1.74
CA SER A 485 -30.78 18.79 -1.92
C SER A 485 -30.22 20.20 -2.10
N VAL A 486 -29.21 20.59 -1.31
CA VAL A 486 -28.53 21.88 -1.46
C VAL A 486 -27.85 21.99 -2.83
N ILE A 487 -27.17 20.96 -3.30
CA ILE A 487 -26.49 20.98 -4.59
C ILE A 487 -27.50 21.08 -5.74
N ILE A 488 -28.60 20.34 -5.68
CA ILE A 488 -29.69 20.42 -6.66
C ILE A 488 -30.31 21.83 -6.66
N TYR A 489 -30.59 22.38 -5.47
CA TYR A 489 -31.10 23.76 -5.34
C TYR A 489 -30.13 24.77 -5.96
N LEU A 490 -28.81 24.66 -5.67
CA LEU A 490 -27.80 25.52 -6.25
C LEU A 490 -27.78 25.43 -7.79
N PHE A 491 -27.92 24.23 -8.32
CA PHE A 491 -27.97 24.03 -9.77
C PHE A 491 -29.15 24.76 -10.41
N PHE A 492 -30.35 24.61 -9.87
CA PHE A 492 -31.54 25.28 -10.43
C PHE A 492 -31.51 26.81 -10.26
N LYS A 493 -30.90 27.32 -9.21
CA LYS A 493 -30.83 28.77 -8.93
C LYS A 493 -29.70 29.46 -9.66
N ILE A 494 -28.52 28.84 -9.76
CA ILE A 494 -27.33 29.47 -10.35
C ILE A 494 -27.28 29.21 -11.86
N LYS A 495 -27.60 27.99 -12.30
CA LYS A 495 -27.58 27.52 -13.70
C LYS A 495 -26.25 27.78 -14.39
N ASN A 496 -25.15 27.59 -13.69
CA ASN A 496 -23.82 27.75 -14.24
C ASN A 496 -23.07 26.38 -14.32
N LYS A 497 -21.91 26.42 -14.97
CA LYS A 497 -21.08 25.24 -15.19
C LYS A 497 -20.61 24.57 -13.90
N GLU A 498 -20.28 25.36 -12.90
CA GLU A 498 -19.75 24.85 -11.62
C GLU A 498 -20.82 24.10 -10.83
N SER A 499 -22.03 24.64 -10.75
CA SER A 499 -23.14 23.95 -10.08
C SER A 499 -23.55 22.68 -10.84
N LEU A 500 -23.46 22.66 -12.16
CA LEU A 500 -23.64 21.46 -12.96
C LEU A 500 -22.59 20.39 -12.63
N LEU A 501 -21.32 20.78 -12.52
CA LEU A 501 -20.25 19.84 -12.19
C LEU A 501 -20.44 19.20 -10.81
N LEU A 502 -21.02 19.91 -9.84
CA LEU A 502 -21.38 19.29 -8.54
C LEU A 502 -22.48 18.22 -8.73
N VAL A 503 -23.46 18.45 -9.59
CA VAL A 503 -24.49 17.42 -9.90
C VAL A 503 -23.85 16.21 -10.59
N VAL A 504 -22.89 16.43 -11.50
CA VAL A 504 -22.11 15.34 -12.14
C VAL A 504 -21.38 14.50 -11.10
N LEU A 505 -20.75 15.13 -10.11
CA LEU A 505 -20.04 14.41 -9.05
C LEU A 505 -20.99 13.54 -8.22
N ILE A 506 -22.19 14.00 -7.93
CA ILE A 506 -23.23 13.16 -7.31
C ILE A 506 -23.55 11.97 -8.21
N GLY A 507 -23.77 12.21 -9.50
CA GLY A 507 -24.00 11.11 -10.47
C GLY A 507 -22.87 10.08 -10.48
N ILE A 508 -21.61 10.52 -10.39
CA ILE A 508 -20.43 9.63 -10.28
C ILE A 508 -20.48 8.81 -8.99
N ILE A 509 -20.81 9.44 -7.85
CA ILE A 509 -20.92 8.73 -6.57
C ILE A 509 -21.92 7.57 -6.67
N PHE A 510 -23.14 7.85 -7.14
CA PHE A 510 -24.18 6.83 -7.31
C PHE A 510 -23.77 5.78 -8.35
N GLY A 511 -23.37 6.22 -9.54
CA GLY A 511 -23.01 5.34 -10.63
C GLY A 511 -21.87 4.37 -10.29
N VAL A 512 -20.80 4.87 -9.66
CA VAL A 512 -19.67 4.02 -9.25
C VAL A 512 -20.07 3.08 -8.11
N SER A 513 -20.86 3.53 -7.14
CA SER A 513 -21.30 2.67 -6.05
C SER A 513 -22.13 1.49 -6.58
N TYR A 514 -23.12 1.74 -7.43
CA TYR A 514 -23.93 0.68 -8.02
C TYR A 514 -23.14 -0.21 -8.99
N LEU A 515 -22.25 0.36 -9.79
CA LEU A 515 -21.35 -0.41 -10.64
C LEU A 515 -20.47 -1.37 -9.84
N ASN A 516 -19.93 -0.91 -8.72
CA ASN A 516 -19.11 -1.75 -7.82
C ASN A 516 -19.92 -2.92 -7.27
N VAL A 517 -21.17 -2.70 -6.87
CA VAL A 517 -22.05 -3.78 -6.39
C VAL A 517 -22.25 -4.83 -7.48
N VAL A 518 -22.62 -4.41 -8.67
CA VAL A 518 -22.92 -5.33 -9.79
C VAL A 518 -21.67 -6.12 -10.24
N THR A 519 -20.49 -5.50 -10.18
CA THR A 519 -19.27 -6.08 -10.77
C THR A 519 -18.32 -6.76 -9.78
N LYS A 520 -18.46 -6.51 -8.47
CA LYS A 520 -17.46 -6.91 -7.47
C LYS A 520 -18.03 -7.68 -6.28
N MET A 521 -19.33 -7.83 -6.20
CA MET A 521 -19.95 -8.48 -5.04
C MET A 521 -20.41 -9.89 -5.36
N TRP A 522 -20.22 -10.79 -4.41
CA TRP A 522 -20.72 -12.15 -4.40
C TRP A 522 -21.20 -12.55 -3.01
N LYS A 523 -22.12 -13.50 -2.95
CA LYS A 523 -22.52 -14.14 -1.69
C LYS A 523 -21.55 -15.27 -1.35
N ASP A 524 -21.16 -15.37 -0.08
CA ASP A 524 -20.43 -16.53 0.41
C ASP A 524 -21.37 -17.75 0.59
N ASN A 525 -20.79 -18.88 0.99
CA ASN A 525 -21.54 -20.12 1.23
C ASN A 525 -22.63 -20.00 2.31
N ASN A 526 -22.55 -18.96 3.16
CA ASN A 526 -23.54 -18.67 4.20
C ASN A 526 -24.59 -17.64 3.74
N GLY A 527 -24.59 -17.27 2.47
CA GLY A 527 -25.50 -16.27 1.92
C GLY A 527 -25.18 -14.83 2.32
N LEU A 528 -24.04 -14.59 2.98
CA LEU A 528 -23.60 -13.26 3.37
C LEU A 528 -22.84 -12.58 2.22
N TRP A 529 -23.08 -11.29 2.03
CA TRP A 529 -22.39 -10.50 1.03
C TRP A 529 -20.92 -10.31 1.43
N THR A 530 -20.04 -11.07 0.78
CA THR A 530 -18.60 -10.92 0.95
C THR A 530 -18.09 -9.78 0.07
N ASN A 531 -17.05 -9.10 0.54
CA ASN A 531 -16.45 -7.90 -0.08
C ASN A 531 -17.31 -6.63 -0.09
N ALA A 532 -18.60 -6.65 0.28
CA ALA A 532 -19.37 -5.42 0.46
C ALA A 532 -18.66 -4.44 1.41
N LEU A 533 -18.13 -4.97 2.49
CA LEU A 533 -17.51 -4.21 3.56
C LEU A 533 -16.00 -4.12 3.41
N GLY A 534 -15.33 -5.15 2.90
CA GLY A 534 -13.88 -5.18 2.71
C GLY A 534 -13.37 -4.31 1.55
N SER A 535 -14.15 -4.19 0.47
CA SER A 535 -13.80 -3.34 -0.68
C SER A 535 -14.06 -1.85 -0.46
N ILE A 536 -14.75 -1.48 0.63
CA ILE A 536 -15.12 -0.09 0.94
C ILE A 536 -13.88 0.81 1.11
N ASN A 537 -12.80 0.27 1.64
CA ASN A 537 -11.51 0.97 1.74
C ASN A 537 -10.59 0.73 0.54
N SER A 538 -11.03 -0.02 -0.46
CA SER A 538 -10.21 -0.38 -1.61
C SER A 538 -10.11 0.76 -2.63
N ARG A 539 -9.22 0.57 -3.60
CA ARG A 539 -9.09 1.37 -4.81
C ARG A 539 -10.42 1.57 -5.57
N HIS A 540 -11.35 0.65 -5.46
CA HIS A 540 -12.65 0.75 -6.14
C HIS A 540 -13.54 1.86 -5.59
N ALA A 541 -13.34 2.30 -4.34
CA ALA A 541 -14.02 3.45 -3.77
C ALA A 541 -13.31 4.80 -4.04
N ALA A 542 -12.17 4.80 -4.73
CA ALA A 542 -11.38 6.01 -4.94
C ALA A 542 -12.16 7.13 -5.65
N LEU A 543 -12.94 6.79 -6.68
CA LEU A 543 -13.75 7.78 -7.40
C LEU A 543 -14.85 8.38 -6.53
N ILE A 544 -15.45 7.60 -5.64
CA ILE A 544 -16.45 8.08 -4.70
C ILE A 544 -15.80 9.09 -3.75
N LYS A 545 -14.64 8.73 -3.18
CA LYS A 545 -13.85 9.61 -2.30
C LYS A 545 -13.44 10.91 -3.01
N ILE A 546 -12.90 10.81 -4.21
CA ILE A 546 -12.51 11.96 -5.04
C ILE A 546 -13.72 12.87 -5.26
N SER A 547 -14.87 12.31 -5.61
CA SER A 547 -16.08 13.08 -5.89
C SER A 547 -16.57 13.82 -4.64
N TYR A 548 -16.59 13.19 -3.47
CA TYR A 548 -16.91 13.89 -2.22
C TYR A 548 -15.94 15.03 -1.90
N ILE A 549 -14.64 14.79 -2.04
CA ILE A 549 -13.63 15.84 -1.81
C ILE A 549 -13.82 17.01 -2.77
N LEU A 550 -14.07 16.73 -4.05
CA LEU A 550 -14.36 17.78 -5.05
C LEU A 550 -15.64 18.55 -4.70
N ILE A 551 -16.70 17.87 -4.25
CA ILE A 551 -17.93 18.53 -3.80
C ILE A 551 -17.60 19.48 -2.65
N PHE A 552 -16.94 19.00 -1.61
CA PHE A 552 -16.61 19.85 -0.45
C PHE A 552 -15.72 21.05 -0.81
N LEU A 553 -14.79 20.87 -1.76
CA LEU A 553 -13.90 21.95 -2.17
C LEU A 553 -14.59 23.00 -3.06
N PHE A 554 -15.56 22.61 -3.89
CA PHE A 554 -16.21 23.51 -4.83
C PHE A 554 -17.59 24.01 -4.39
N LEU A 555 -18.23 23.39 -3.42
CA LEU A 555 -19.51 23.83 -2.86
C LEU A 555 -19.46 25.27 -2.33
N PRO A 556 -18.43 25.70 -1.57
CA PRO A 556 -18.32 27.09 -1.10
C PRO A 556 -18.26 28.10 -2.24
N PHE A 557 -17.58 27.72 -3.34
CA PHE A 557 -17.50 28.57 -4.51
C PHE A 557 -18.90 28.76 -5.16
N CYS A 558 -19.70 27.71 -5.24
CA CYS A 558 -21.07 27.80 -5.76
C CYS A 558 -21.99 28.59 -4.83
N ILE A 559 -21.88 28.41 -3.51
CA ILE A 559 -22.62 29.22 -2.52
C ILE A 559 -22.28 30.71 -2.68
N LYS A 560 -21.00 31.03 -2.84
CA LYS A 560 -20.54 32.39 -3.10
C LYS A 560 -21.19 32.99 -4.34
N GLN A 561 -21.30 32.23 -5.41
CA GLN A 561 -21.95 32.67 -6.65
C GLN A 561 -23.43 32.97 -6.44
N LEU A 562 -24.11 32.18 -5.60
CA LEU A 562 -25.50 32.41 -5.23
C LEU A 562 -25.64 33.70 -4.42
N GLU A 563 -24.80 33.92 -3.42
CA GLU A 563 -24.81 35.15 -2.61
C GLU A 563 -24.58 36.41 -3.46
N LEU A 564 -23.63 36.37 -4.39
CA LEU A 564 -23.38 37.47 -5.32
C LEU A 564 -24.56 37.75 -6.25
N LYS A 565 -25.37 36.73 -6.56
CA LYS A 565 -26.57 36.91 -7.42
C LYS A 565 -27.75 37.55 -6.68
N PHE A 566 -27.85 37.32 -5.37
CA PHE A 566 -29.01 37.73 -4.56
C PHE A 566 -28.76 38.93 -3.64
N LYS A 567 -27.50 39.22 -3.30
CA LYS A 567 -27.11 40.34 -2.45
C LYS A 567 -26.01 41.15 -3.13
N ASN A 568 -26.26 42.44 -3.27
CA ASN A 568 -25.21 43.40 -3.65
C ASN A 568 -24.12 43.59 -2.59
N GLU A 569 -23.75 42.51 -1.85
CA GLU A 569 -22.79 42.55 -0.77
C GLU A 569 -21.33 42.54 -1.21
N LYS A 570 -20.51 43.25 -0.43
CA LYS A 570 -19.09 43.46 -0.68
C LYS A 570 -18.30 42.12 -0.80
N LYS A 571 -17.53 42.01 -1.87
CA LYS A 571 -16.66 40.89 -2.25
C LYS A 571 -15.80 40.30 -1.11
N ASP A 572 -15.42 41.14 -0.14
CA ASP A 572 -14.47 40.77 0.96
C ASP A 572 -15.08 39.86 2.05
N SER A 573 -16.40 39.94 2.31
CA SER A 573 -17.03 39.08 3.33
C SER A 573 -17.13 37.61 2.88
N ILE A 574 -17.21 37.40 1.59
CA ILE A 574 -17.42 36.11 0.96
C ILE A 574 -16.11 35.35 0.80
N GLU A 575 -15.00 36.03 0.52
CA GLU A 575 -13.67 35.43 0.54
C GLU A 575 -13.34 34.83 1.91
N LYS A 576 -13.76 35.51 2.97
CA LYS A 576 -13.55 35.10 4.37
C LYS A 576 -14.27 33.80 4.72
N LYS A 577 -15.53 33.64 4.30
CA LYS A 577 -16.32 32.42 4.56
C LYS A 577 -15.73 31.22 3.80
N SER A 578 -15.25 31.40 2.57
CA SER A 578 -14.63 30.32 1.81
C SER A 578 -13.30 29.87 2.37
N GLU A 579 -12.50 30.76 2.95
CA GLU A 579 -11.21 30.43 3.60
C GLU A 579 -11.43 29.66 4.92
N ILE A 580 -12.43 30.02 5.72
CA ILE A 580 -12.79 29.29 6.94
C ILE A 580 -13.28 27.87 6.61
N PHE A 581 -14.12 27.75 5.59
CA PHE A 581 -14.64 26.46 5.17
C PHE A 581 -13.51 25.55 4.62
N LEU A 582 -12.57 26.11 3.87
CA LEU A 582 -11.38 25.40 3.45
C LEU A 582 -10.54 24.91 4.65
N ALA A 583 -10.38 25.77 5.67
CA ALA A 583 -9.67 25.41 6.88
C ALA A 583 -10.31 24.18 7.57
N ILE A 584 -11.63 24.18 7.67
CA ILE A 584 -12.38 23.06 8.24
C ILE A 584 -12.16 21.79 7.41
N ILE A 585 -12.27 21.87 6.09
CA ILE A 585 -12.02 20.71 5.21
C ILE A 585 -10.59 20.20 5.34
N ILE A 586 -9.60 21.10 5.34
CA ILE A 586 -8.20 20.72 5.54
C ILE A 586 -8.02 20.01 6.88
N ILE A 587 -8.64 20.51 7.95
CA ILE A 587 -8.58 19.89 9.28
C ILE A 587 -9.18 18.49 9.24
N MET A 588 -10.38 18.34 8.70
CA MET A 588 -11.05 17.03 8.58
C MET A 588 -10.22 16.04 7.75
N LEU A 589 -9.71 16.46 6.60
CA LEU A 589 -8.91 15.61 5.73
C LEU A 589 -7.57 15.24 6.38
N ILE A 590 -6.94 16.15 7.13
CA ILE A 590 -5.71 15.89 7.86
C ILE A 590 -5.93 14.84 8.93
N PHE A 591 -6.94 14.98 9.78
CA PHE A 591 -7.24 13.99 10.81
C PHE A 591 -7.48 12.60 10.24
N ARG A 592 -8.11 12.52 9.08
CA ARG A 592 -8.39 11.25 8.45
C ARG A 592 -7.18 10.62 7.75
N TYR A 593 -6.48 11.39 6.95
CA TYR A 593 -5.48 10.86 6.01
C TYR A 593 -4.05 10.89 6.55
N SER A 594 -3.86 11.30 7.80
CA SER A 594 -2.58 11.17 8.48
C SER A 594 -2.26 9.72 8.89
N SER A 595 -3.27 8.84 8.90
CA SER A 595 -3.06 7.42 9.22
C SER A 595 -2.35 6.70 8.08
N ILE A 596 -1.09 6.37 8.32
CA ILE A 596 -0.30 5.52 7.44
C ILE A 596 -0.50 4.09 7.91
N THR A 597 -0.99 3.21 7.05
CA THR A 597 -1.17 1.80 7.38
C THR A 597 0.17 1.06 7.34
N ASN A 598 0.24 -0.09 7.97
CA ASN A 598 1.41 -0.95 7.82
C ASN A 598 1.56 -1.43 6.37
N ASP A 599 0.45 -1.60 5.66
CA ASP A 599 0.44 -2.00 4.27
C ASP A 599 1.12 -0.95 3.37
N ASP A 600 0.94 0.36 3.64
CA ASP A 600 1.62 1.42 2.89
C ASP A 600 3.14 1.37 3.02
N ILE A 601 3.65 0.82 4.14
CA ILE A 601 5.08 0.78 4.43
C ILE A 601 5.69 -0.58 4.11
N TYR A 602 4.99 -1.67 4.41
CA TYR A 602 5.53 -3.03 4.43
C TYR A 602 4.87 -3.99 3.45
N ARG A 603 3.87 -3.57 2.68
CA ARG A 603 3.08 -4.45 1.80
C ARG A 603 3.96 -5.34 0.92
N TYR A 604 5.15 -4.85 0.56
CA TYR A 604 6.11 -5.52 -0.30
C TYR A 604 7.48 -5.75 0.37
N ASP A 605 7.60 -5.60 1.68
CA ASP A 605 8.81 -6.01 2.44
C ASP A 605 8.77 -7.52 2.71
N ASN A 606 8.07 -8.24 1.86
CA ASN A 606 7.88 -9.69 1.94
C ASN A 606 9.05 -10.43 1.28
N ILE A 607 8.90 -11.73 1.17
CA ILE A 607 9.80 -12.78 0.73
C ILE A 607 10.67 -12.40 -0.48
N PHE A 608 10.18 -11.51 -1.33
CA PHE A 608 10.74 -11.20 -2.64
C PHE A 608 11.27 -9.77 -2.77
N SER A 609 11.68 -9.15 -1.68
CA SER A 609 12.08 -7.75 -1.61
C SER A 609 13.35 -7.38 -2.40
N ASP A 610 13.89 -8.26 -3.22
CA ASP A 610 15.16 -8.06 -3.91
C ASP A 610 15.03 -8.03 -5.44
N TRP A 611 14.10 -7.18 -5.93
CA TRP A 611 13.88 -7.00 -7.37
C TRP A 611 15.16 -6.72 -8.16
N LYS A 612 16.15 -6.10 -7.53
CA LYS A 612 17.46 -5.85 -8.14
C LYS A 612 18.15 -7.14 -8.59
N ILE A 613 17.93 -8.22 -7.86
CA ILE A 613 18.46 -9.54 -8.20
C ILE A 613 17.53 -10.24 -9.18
N TYR A 614 16.24 -10.28 -8.88
CA TYR A 614 15.25 -10.96 -9.73
C TYR A 614 15.18 -10.40 -11.14
N SER A 615 15.28 -9.09 -11.30
CA SER A 615 15.25 -8.48 -12.62
C SER A 615 16.33 -9.01 -13.56
N LYS A 616 17.48 -9.41 -13.04
CA LYS A 616 18.56 -10.00 -13.83
C LYS A 616 18.19 -11.38 -14.36
N PHE A 617 17.51 -12.19 -13.55
CA PHE A 617 17.03 -13.50 -13.98
C PHE A 617 15.84 -13.38 -14.92
N TYR A 618 14.96 -12.42 -14.66
CA TYR A 618 13.85 -12.13 -15.55
C TYR A 618 14.31 -11.79 -16.98
N GLU A 619 15.40 -11.06 -17.12
CA GLU A 619 15.96 -10.70 -18.44
C GLU A 619 16.46 -11.89 -19.24
N THR A 620 16.82 -12.98 -18.59
CA THR A 620 17.26 -14.19 -19.31
C THR A 620 16.11 -14.91 -20.03
N GLY A 621 14.85 -14.64 -19.64
CA GLY A 621 13.66 -15.30 -20.17
C GLY A 621 13.53 -16.78 -19.83
N LYS A 622 14.42 -17.30 -18.96
CA LYS A 622 14.56 -18.73 -18.68
C LYS A 622 13.89 -19.16 -17.38
N TYR A 623 13.59 -18.22 -16.49
CA TYR A 623 13.18 -18.52 -15.11
C TYR A 623 11.81 -18.01 -14.77
N THR A 624 11.13 -18.73 -13.89
CA THR A 624 9.95 -18.25 -13.19
C THR A 624 10.38 -17.33 -12.06
N ILE A 625 9.80 -16.14 -12.00
CA ILE A 625 10.13 -15.14 -10.99
C ILE A 625 8.89 -14.83 -10.18
N PRO A 626 8.97 -14.87 -8.85
CA PRO A 626 7.88 -14.47 -8.00
C PRO A 626 7.69 -12.96 -8.03
N ILE A 627 6.45 -12.52 -8.20
CA ILE A 627 6.04 -11.12 -8.15
C ILE A 627 4.83 -11.01 -7.26
N GLU A 628 4.83 -10.08 -6.33
CA GLU A 628 3.66 -9.81 -5.51
C GLU A 628 2.47 -9.30 -6.36
N PRO A 629 1.27 -9.83 -6.17
CA PRO A 629 0.90 -10.98 -5.34
C PRO A 629 0.96 -12.33 -6.08
N TYR A 630 1.66 -12.41 -7.21
CA TYR A 630 1.62 -13.55 -8.11
C TYR A 630 2.98 -14.20 -8.30
N ILE A 631 2.97 -15.52 -8.50
CA ILE A 631 4.12 -16.26 -9.04
C ILE A 631 3.90 -16.45 -10.54
N ILE A 632 4.89 -16.01 -11.33
CA ILE A 632 4.75 -15.92 -12.76
C ILE A 632 5.77 -16.82 -13.45
N SER A 633 5.28 -17.67 -14.32
CA SER A 633 6.06 -18.42 -15.31
C SER A 633 5.66 -17.97 -16.72
N GLU A 634 6.63 -17.85 -17.63
CA GLU A 634 6.32 -17.56 -19.03
C GLU A 634 5.47 -18.66 -19.69
N LYS A 635 5.57 -19.90 -19.22
CA LYS A 635 4.79 -21.05 -19.70
C LYS A 635 3.46 -21.25 -18.96
N MET A 636 3.21 -20.52 -17.88
CA MET A 636 1.97 -20.67 -17.10
C MET A 636 0.91 -19.65 -17.51
N LYS A 637 -0.30 -20.15 -17.79
CA LYS A 637 -1.51 -19.32 -17.67
C LYS A 637 -1.55 -18.77 -16.25
N LEU A 638 -1.78 -17.46 -16.08
CA LEU A 638 -1.98 -16.80 -14.82
C LEU A 638 -2.87 -17.65 -13.90
N ASN A 639 -2.28 -18.29 -12.92
CA ASN A 639 -3.04 -18.87 -11.83
C ASN A 639 -2.93 -17.91 -10.64
N TYR A 640 -4.02 -17.30 -10.31
CA TYR A 640 -4.17 -16.48 -9.11
C TYR A 640 -3.92 -17.33 -7.89
N ILE A 641 -2.92 -16.95 -7.10
CA ILE A 641 -2.76 -17.47 -5.77
C ILE A 641 -3.49 -16.49 -4.86
N SER A 642 -4.56 -16.99 -4.23
CA SER A 642 -5.40 -16.21 -3.33
C SER A 642 -4.55 -15.48 -2.28
N GLN A 643 -4.77 -14.19 -2.10
CA GLN A 643 -4.13 -13.36 -1.07
C GLN A 643 -4.43 -13.80 0.38
N LYS A 644 -5.31 -14.77 0.59
CA LYS A 644 -5.70 -15.24 1.92
C LYS A 644 -4.59 -15.98 2.66
N THR A 645 -3.63 -16.53 1.95
CA THR A 645 -2.42 -17.09 2.54
C THR A 645 -1.28 -16.12 2.28
N ARG A 646 -0.80 -15.44 3.30
CA ARG A 646 0.34 -14.51 3.24
C ARG A 646 1.66 -15.15 2.83
N THR A 647 1.66 -16.38 2.43
CA THR A 647 2.81 -17.19 2.04
C THR A 647 2.39 -18.16 0.95
N PRO A 648 2.70 -17.89 -0.31
CA PRO A 648 2.57 -18.91 -1.33
C PRO A 648 3.68 -19.94 -1.12
N SER A 649 3.33 -21.06 -0.52
CA SER A 649 4.19 -22.24 -0.49
C SER A 649 4.10 -22.93 -1.85
N VAL A 650 4.74 -22.39 -2.86
CA VAL A 650 4.79 -23.03 -4.18
C VAL A 650 6.23 -23.30 -4.52
N MET A 651 6.56 -24.56 -4.63
CA MET A 651 7.78 -25.02 -5.23
C MET A 651 7.55 -25.20 -6.73
N VAL A 652 8.32 -24.52 -7.56
CA VAL A 652 8.25 -24.69 -9.02
C VAL A 652 9.47 -25.49 -9.46
N LEU A 653 9.23 -26.70 -9.94
CA LEU A 653 10.24 -27.61 -10.46
C LEU A 653 9.92 -27.86 -11.94
N ASN A 654 10.85 -27.57 -12.83
CA ASN A 654 10.69 -27.84 -14.28
C ASN A 654 9.39 -27.28 -14.88
N GLY A 655 8.93 -26.10 -14.43
CA GLY A 655 7.68 -25.52 -14.87
C GLY A 655 6.41 -26.19 -14.31
N GLU A 656 6.54 -27.23 -13.50
CA GLU A 656 5.45 -27.85 -12.76
C GLU A 656 5.35 -27.26 -11.36
N LYS A 657 4.12 -26.97 -10.94
CA LYS A 657 3.84 -26.53 -9.57
C LYS A 657 3.80 -27.73 -8.64
N PHE A 658 4.70 -27.75 -7.69
CA PHE A 658 4.56 -28.59 -6.51
C PHE A 658 3.95 -27.72 -5.40
N TYR A 659 2.71 -27.97 -5.09
CA TYR A 659 2.18 -27.51 -3.82
C TYR A 659 2.73 -28.48 -2.80
N PRO A 660 3.51 -28.03 -1.80
CA PRO A 660 3.80 -28.87 -0.67
C PRO A 660 2.43 -29.30 -0.13
N LYS A 661 2.07 -30.55 -0.31
CA LYS A 661 0.84 -31.08 0.25
C LYS A 661 0.84 -30.69 1.71
N GLU A 662 -0.10 -29.79 2.06
CA GLU A 662 -0.51 -29.53 3.42
C GLU A 662 0.65 -29.32 4.39
N ILE A 663 1.52 -28.35 4.11
CA ILE A 663 2.36 -27.79 5.16
C ILE A 663 1.44 -26.87 5.97
N GLU A 664 0.53 -27.46 6.72
CA GLU A 664 -0.22 -26.74 7.75
C GLU A 664 0.73 -26.19 8.81
N ASN A 665 1.89 -26.80 8.98
CA ASN A 665 2.98 -26.34 9.84
C ASN A 665 4.21 -26.07 8.98
N LEU A 666 4.56 -24.80 8.80
CA LEU A 666 5.80 -24.37 8.16
C LEU A 666 6.97 -24.69 9.11
N GLU A 667 7.34 -25.97 9.18
CA GLU A 667 8.55 -26.40 9.85
C GLU A 667 9.76 -25.83 9.09
N LYS A 668 10.72 -25.35 9.85
CA LYS A 668 11.99 -24.92 9.30
C LYS A 668 12.76 -26.13 8.83
N ILE A 669 13.37 -25.98 7.69
CA ILE A 669 14.27 -26.98 7.16
C ILE A 669 15.69 -26.44 7.12
N ASN A 670 16.63 -27.25 7.42
CA ASN A 670 18.03 -27.04 7.14
C ASN A 670 18.52 -27.92 5.97
N GLU A 671 17.69 -28.87 5.60
CA GLU A 671 17.94 -29.75 4.46
C GLU A 671 16.66 -29.90 3.63
N LEU A 672 16.84 -30.04 2.32
CA LEU A 672 15.79 -30.32 1.37
C LEU A 672 16.22 -31.48 0.49
N VAL A 673 15.52 -32.61 0.59
CA VAL A 673 15.66 -33.74 -0.32
C VAL A 673 14.78 -33.48 -1.53
N LEU A 674 15.36 -33.50 -2.71
CA LEU A 674 14.64 -33.23 -3.95
C LEU A 674 13.91 -34.50 -4.40
N PRO A 675 12.66 -34.40 -4.88
CA PRO A 675 11.88 -35.59 -5.32
C PRO A 675 12.49 -36.28 -6.54
N LYS A 676 13.27 -35.57 -7.32
CA LYS A 676 14.13 -36.06 -8.42
C LYS A 676 15.40 -35.22 -8.49
N PRO A 677 16.49 -35.73 -9.05
CA PRO A 677 17.70 -34.94 -9.24
C PRO A 677 17.42 -33.77 -10.17
N LEU A 678 17.98 -32.60 -9.85
CA LEU A 678 17.78 -31.37 -10.59
C LEU A 678 19.09 -30.69 -10.92
N ASN A 679 19.18 -30.16 -12.13
CA ASN A 679 20.22 -29.23 -12.53
C ASN A 679 19.82 -27.81 -12.15
N ILE A 680 20.22 -27.35 -10.98
CA ILE A 680 19.81 -26.07 -10.44
C ILE A 680 20.82 -25.01 -10.85
N GLU A 681 20.38 -24.02 -11.62
CA GLU A 681 21.17 -22.80 -11.90
C GLU A 681 20.88 -21.68 -10.91
N PHE A 682 19.69 -21.73 -10.30
CA PHE A 682 19.25 -20.70 -9.38
C PHE A 682 18.36 -21.29 -8.29
N LEU A 683 18.65 -20.93 -7.04
CA LEU A 683 17.82 -21.29 -5.89
C LEU A 683 17.47 -20.05 -5.09
N TYR A 684 16.23 -19.98 -4.69
CA TYR A 684 15.73 -18.94 -3.85
C TYR A 684 14.95 -19.50 -2.69
N VAL A 685 15.31 -19.09 -1.48
CA VAL A 685 14.69 -19.56 -0.25
C VAL A 685 14.34 -18.38 0.64
N LYS A 686 13.26 -18.53 1.39
CA LYS A 686 12.91 -17.59 2.44
C LYS A 686 13.76 -17.87 3.66
N ARG A 687 14.53 -16.88 4.07
CA ARG A 687 15.34 -16.97 5.26
C ARG A 687 14.45 -17.00 6.51
N VAL A 688 14.72 -17.90 7.43
CA VAL A 688 14.26 -17.77 8.81
C VAL A 688 14.94 -16.55 9.41
N ARG A 689 14.16 -15.64 9.99
CA ARG A 689 14.61 -14.33 10.45
C ARG A 689 15.90 -14.41 11.27
N ASP A 690 16.83 -13.54 10.87
CA ASP A 690 17.93 -12.99 11.68
C ASP A 690 19.11 -13.88 12.12
N TYR A 691 19.67 -14.64 11.19
CA TYR A 691 21.12 -14.82 11.25
C TYR A 691 21.79 -13.62 10.51
N ASN A 692 21.72 -12.44 11.09
CA ASN A 692 22.19 -11.20 10.44
C ASN A 692 23.72 -11.11 10.29
N PHE A 693 24.46 -12.17 10.63
CA PHE A 693 25.89 -12.11 10.87
C PHE A 693 26.69 -12.97 9.93
N ASP A 694 26.18 -14.13 9.59
CA ASP A 694 26.83 -15.03 8.69
C ASP A 694 26.03 -15.11 7.39
N LYS A 695 26.70 -15.05 6.27
CA LYS A 695 26.10 -15.39 5.02
C LYS A 695 25.70 -16.87 5.05
N VAL A 696 24.58 -17.17 4.42
CA VAL A 696 24.16 -18.57 4.26
C VAL A 696 24.86 -19.16 3.06
N LYS A 697 25.39 -20.36 3.25
CA LYS A 697 25.99 -21.19 2.24
C LYS A 697 25.03 -22.30 1.87
N LEU A 698 24.80 -22.50 0.58
CA LEU A 698 24.09 -23.64 0.02
C LEU A 698 25.10 -24.75 -0.22
N VAL A 699 24.81 -25.94 0.25
CA VAL A 699 25.60 -27.16 0.01
C VAL A 699 24.73 -28.15 -0.76
N GLY A 700 25.18 -28.54 -1.94
CA GLY A 700 24.50 -29.52 -2.78
C GLY A 700 25.17 -30.88 -2.68
N PHE A 701 24.38 -31.94 -2.67
CA PHE A 701 24.82 -33.32 -2.53
C PHE A 701 24.39 -34.17 -3.73
N ASP A 702 25.21 -35.12 -4.09
CA ASP A 702 24.86 -36.19 -5.03
C ASP A 702 23.97 -37.28 -4.40
N LYS A 703 23.69 -38.33 -5.18
CA LYS A 703 22.89 -39.50 -4.68
C LYS A 703 23.56 -40.27 -3.56
N ASP A 704 24.87 -40.19 -3.46
CA ASP A 704 25.67 -40.90 -2.48
C ASP A 704 26.00 -40.03 -1.25
N ASN A 705 25.35 -38.88 -1.10
CA ASN A 705 25.54 -37.85 -0.08
C ASN A 705 26.94 -37.21 -0.05
N ASN A 706 27.69 -37.25 -1.19
CA ASN A 706 28.91 -36.47 -1.29
C ASN A 706 28.61 -35.02 -1.61
N ILE A 707 29.39 -34.11 -1.05
CA ILE A 707 29.27 -32.69 -1.35
C ILE A 707 29.80 -32.47 -2.77
N ILE A 708 28.93 -32.01 -3.69
CA ILE A 708 29.28 -31.71 -5.05
C ILE A 708 29.39 -30.23 -5.35
N MET A 709 28.86 -29.41 -4.45
CA MET A 709 28.87 -27.97 -4.62
C MET A 709 28.67 -27.23 -3.30
N GLU A 710 29.30 -26.06 -3.19
CA GLU A 710 29.06 -25.07 -2.17
C GLU A 710 28.92 -23.69 -2.82
N VAL A 711 27.84 -22.97 -2.51
CA VAL A 711 27.58 -21.66 -3.07
C VAL A 711 27.18 -20.68 -1.96
N LEU A 712 27.82 -19.53 -1.92
CA LEU A 712 27.47 -18.50 -0.96
C LEU A 712 26.31 -17.63 -1.50
N GLN A 713 25.45 -17.18 -0.58
CA GLN A 713 24.32 -16.31 -0.95
C GLN A 713 24.76 -15.06 -1.71
N LEU A 714 23.94 -14.63 -2.67
CA LEU A 714 24.21 -13.47 -3.53
C LEU A 714 24.11 -12.13 -2.78
N ASN A 715 23.23 -12.05 -1.77
CA ASN A 715 22.90 -10.80 -1.09
C ASN A 715 23.63 -10.67 0.24
N LYS A 716 24.27 -9.54 0.46
CA LYS A 716 24.99 -9.28 1.71
C LYS A 716 24.05 -9.04 2.93
N ASN A 717 22.81 -8.59 2.73
CA ASN A 717 21.96 -8.08 3.81
C ASN A 717 20.45 -8.30 3.57
N SER A 718 20.02 -9.40 2.97
CA SER A 718 18.60 -9.61 2.76
C SER A 718 17.89 -10.07 4.05
N LYS A 719 16.90 -9.32 4.46
CA LYS A 719 16.09 -9.59 5.64
C LYS A 719 14.94 -10.59 5.43
N GLY A 720 14.83 -11.19 4.30
CA GLY A 720 13.67 -12.04 4.01
C GLY A 720 13.96 -13.23 3.13
N SER A 721 14.78 -13.04 2.15
CA SER A 721 14.99 -14.08 1.13
C SER A 721 16.43 -14.14 0.70
N ILE A 722 16.91 -15.33 0.38
CA ILE A 722 18.28 -15.57 0.03
C ILE A 722 18.30 -16.20 -1.36
N GLY A 723 19.05 -15.59 -2.27
CA GLY A 723 19.29 -16.11 -3.61
C GLY A 723 20.66 -16.74 -3.73
N PHE A 724 20.74 -17.85 -4.43
CA PHE A 724 21.97 -18.55 -4.79
C PHE A 724 22.01 -18.69 -6.30
N LYS A 725 23.15 -18.38 -6.89
CA LYS A 725 23.43 -18.61 -8.30
C LYS A 725 24.49 -19.70 -8.42
N ILE A 726 24.22 -20.72 -9.20
CA ILE A 726 25.09 -21.87 -9.38
C ILE A 726 25.68 -21.74 -10.78
N ASP A 727 26.98 -21.43 -10.86
CA ASP A 727 27.66 -21.15 -12.13
C ASP A 727 27.96 -22.43 -12.95
N SER A 728 28.00 -23.57 -12.28
CA SER A 728 28.22 -24.87 -12.92
C SER A 728 27.17 -25.87 -12.40
N PRO A 729 25.99 -25.92 -13.04
CA PRO A 729 24.93 -26.79 -12.60
C PRO A 729 25.35 -28.26 -12.62
N LYS A 730 25.11 -28.95 -11.52
CA LYS A 730 25.30 -30.40 -11.38
C LYS A 730 24.01 -31.02 -10.93
N GLU A 731 23.85 -32.30 -11.21
CA GLU A 731 22.68 -33.05 -10.70
C GLU A 731 22.69 -33.11 -9.16
N ILE A 732 21.77 -32.44 -8.56
CA ILE A 732 21.65 -32.30 -7.12
C ILE A 732 20.46 -33.15 -6.62
N TYR A 733 20.71 -33.98 -5.62
CA TYR A 733 19.70 -34.81 -4.98
C TYR A 733 19.23 -34.27 -3.63
N LYS A 734 20.13 -33.59 -2.94
CA LYS A 734 19.84 -32.98 -1.62
C LYS A 734 20.54 -31.64 -1.51
N ILE A 735 19.90 -30.72 -0.83
CA ILE A 735 20.40 -29.39 -0.53
C ILE A 735 20.44 -29.22 0.99
N SER A 736 21.52 -28.67 1.51
CA SER A 736 21.63 -28.27 2.92
C SER A 736 22.02 -26.80 3.01
N PHE A 737 21.56 -26.15 4.07
CA PHE A 737 21.83 -24.75 4.36
C PHE A 737 22.71 -24.64 5.61
N ILE A 738 23.85 -24.02 5.47
CA ILE A 738 24.78 -23.75 6.57
C ILE A 738 25.17 -22.27 6.55
N THR A 739 25.65 -21.77 7.69
CA THR A 739 26.25 -20.43 7.74
C THR A 739 27.69 -20.45 7.24
N GLU A 740 28.24 -19.28 6.90
CA GLU A 740 29.66 -19.14 6.53
C GLU A 740 30.60 -19.67 7.62
N SER A 741 30.17 -19.63 8.89
CA SER A 741 30.86 -20.19 10.04
C SER A 741 30.58 -21.70 10.29
N ASN A 742 29.99 -22.40 9.31
CA ASN A 742 29.64 -23.82 9.34
C ASN A 742 28.63 -24.21 10.45
N ARG A 743 27.75 -23.30 10.85
CA ARG A 743 26.59 -23.61 11.71
C ARG A 743 25.38 -23.96 10.86
N THR A 744 24.48 -24.78 11.37
CA THR A 744 23.22 -25.07 10.72
C THR A 744 22.43 -23.79 10.47
N ALA A 745 22.03 -23.53 9.22
CA ALA A 745 21.15 -22.43 8.86
C ALA A 745 19.76 -22.99 8.53
N TYR A 746 18.74 -22.37 9.13
CA TYR A 746 17.37 -22.77 8.89
C TYR A 746 16.72 -21.83 7.87
N VAL A 747 15.97 -22.41 6.95
CA VAL A 747 15.18 -21.70 5.95
C VAL A 747 13.74 -22.18 6.00
N TYR A 748 12.82 -21.35 5.56
CA TYR A 748 11.45 -21.82 5.36
C TYR A 748 11.38 -22.60 4.03
N PRO A 749 10.57 -23.67 3.98
CA PRO A 749 10.45 -24.51 2.79
C PRO A 749 9.81 -23.82 1.58
N GLU A 750 9.60 -22.53 1.65
CA GLU A 750 9.24 -21.71 0.48
C GLU A 750 10.47 -21.57 -0.43
N VAL A 751 10.76 -22.63 -1.15
CA VAL A 751 11.91 -22.73 -2.03
C VAL A 751 11.45 -22.55 -3.47
N ILE A 752 12.11 -21.65 -4.20
CA ILE A 752 11.90 -21.48 -5.65
C ILE A 752 13.17 -21.91 -6.33
N ILE A 753 13.06 -22.97 -7.12
CA ILE A 753 14.15 -23.52 -7.89
C ILE A 753 13.97 -23.13 -9.35
N GLY A 754 14.95 -22.45 -9.91
CA GLY A 754 15.03 -22.15 -11.32
C GLY A 754 15.87 -23.19 -12.03
N GLU A 755 15.24 -24.00 -12.86
CA GLU A 755 15.92 -24.76 -13.90
C GLU A 755 15.86 -24.00 -15.23
N PRO A 756 16.86 -24.14 -16.10
CA PRO A 756 16.77 -23.58 -17.43
C PRO A 756 15.51 -24.11 -18.13
N LEU A 757 14.77 -23.22 -18.74
CA LEU A 757 13.68 -23.62 -19.64
C LEU A 757 14.32 -24.16 -20.91
N ASN A 758 14.18 -25.47 -21.14
CA ASN A 758 14.56 -26.11 -22.42
C ASN A 758 13.64 -25.63 -23.55
#